data_d78889700c9d456abb1aab5102c3fec4
#
_entry.id   d78889700c9d456abb1aab5102c3fec4
#
_cell.length_a   1.000
_cell.length_b   1.000
_cell.length_c   1.000
_cell.angle_alpha   90.00
_cell.angle_beta   90.00
_cell.angle_gamma   90.00
#
_symmetry.space_group_name_H-M   'P 1'
#
loop_
_entity.id
_entity.type
_entity.pdbx_description
1 polymer ?
#
loop_
_entity_poly.entity_id
_entity_poly.type
_entity_poly.pdbx_seq_one_letter_code
_entity_poly.pdbx_strand_id
1 'polypeptide(L)'
;VQRSEQNNFTWDSLYTVIHDHVGNSEYTSKNNKNAWAYGYDEKNDMVVISKDGTIGEIYEINGVKIALPKKPSKLEKKSNKWVVTAVPKELNKIQSTSEWRSRDNDFKSKYVGYIEGEFNYRSIGNWFYNNNTPTYITGHHYMYLQHTKIDVGHPDFRDANRILFIYWEACRADSRCYGMIYLKIRRSGFSFMGSSVGVDMATLLKDSRVGILSKTGDDAKKMFVNKVVPISNNYPFFFRPIQSGMDKPKTELVYSVPARKITKSNMNINELDEIEGLDTSIDWKNTDENSYDGEKLKLLIDDEIGKWVAPNNIKKNWGVTKTCLRLGKRIIGKVFAGSTCNSLAKGGQNFKDLYEGSNPRVRSKNGQTKSGMYSLFIPMEHNMEGFIDQYGHPVFITPEKPVIGVDGEEIDMGAIDFWQNEVDALKNSPDELNEHYRQYPRTEGHAFRDESKGSIFNLTKIYDQIDYNDGLIKDRVITKGNFHWKDGVKDSEVIWTPETRGNFIVSWIPPKNMQNKKRVDKGMKYPGNDNIGLFGCDSYDISATVGGRGSNGALHGLTKTNMDDSAPSNEFFLEYIHRPNSAEEFFEDVLMACVFYGMPILIENNKPRLLYHFKNRGYRKYSLNRPDKSYDKLSRTEKELGGIPNTSQDVKQVHADSIQSWINEYVGYDRECTYRAEPDECGTMPFNRTLADWAIFDINNRTKHDASISSGLAIMATRKHRLTPKKEKSEIKLNFVRYDNSGNNSEIKR
;
A
#
# COMPACT_ATOMS: atom_id res chain seq x y z
N VAL A 1 24.69 -11.14 -8.94
CA VAL A 1 24.83 -12.51 -8.43
C VAL A 1 25.54 -12.51 -7.08
N GLN A 2 26.66 -11.81 -6.92
CA GLN A 2 27.33 -11.71 -5.59
C GLN A 2 26.54 -10.91 -4.54
N ARG A 3 25.56 -10.10 -4.92
CA ARG A 3 24.69 -9.34 -4.01
C ARG A 3 23.55 -10.15 -3.42
N SER A 4 23.09 -11.19 -4.14
CA SER A 4 21.97 -12.04 -3.69
C SER A 4 22.43 -13.17 -2.76
N GLU A 5 23.72 -13.53 -2.78
CA GLU A 5 24.22 -14.63 -1.97
C GLU A 5 24.61 -14.25 -0.53
N GLN A 6 24.81 -12.96 -0.26
CA GLN A 6 25.16 -12.47 1.09
C GLN A 6 23.97 -12.21 2.01
N ASN A 7 22.76 -12.08 1.47
CA ASN A 7 21.56 -11.81 2.26
C ASN A 7 20.39 -12.60 1.71
N ASN A 8 19.79 -13.46 2.51
CA ASN A 8 18.50 -14.11 2.21
C ASN A 8 17.32 -13.12 2.09
N PHE A 9 17.56 -11.85 2.37
CA PHE A 9 16.65 -10.74 2.07
C PHE A 9 16.97 -10.24 0.68
N THR A 10 16.26 -10.77 -0.28
CA THR A 10 16.50 -10.49 -1.68
C THR A 10 16.07 -9.06 -2.03
N TRP A 11 16.86 -8.37 -2.83
CA TRP A 11 16.49 -7.16 -3.54
C TRP A 11 15.14 -7.28 -4.26
N ASP A 12 14.68 -8.50 -4.48
CA ASP A 12 13.37 -8.87 -5.03
C ASP A 12 12.18 -8.31 -4.25
N SER A 13 12.35 -7.97 -2.96
CA SER A 13 11.29 -7.32 -2.17
C SER A 13 11.10 -5.84 -2.54
N LEU A 14 12.15 -5.15 -3.00
CA LEU A 14 12.10 -3.75 -3.35
C LEU A 14 11.85 -3.53 -4.84
N TYR A 15 12.55 -4.27 -5.68
CA TYR A 15 12.37 -4.30 -7.14
C TYR A 15 12.81 -5.63 -7.71
N THR A 16 12.25 -5.99 -8.86
CA THR A 16 12.64 -7.18 -9.61
C THR A 16 13.26 -6.76 -10.95
N VAL A 17 14.44 -7.32 -11.25
CA VAL A 17 15.01 -7.27 -12.60
C VAL A 17 14.35 -8.38 -13.40
N ILE A 18 13.36 -8.04 -14.22
CA ILE A 18 12.58 -9.03 -14.95
C ILE A 18 13.42 -9.64 -16.06
N HIS A 19 14.21 -8.81 -16.73
CA HIS A 19 15.01 -9.25 -17.87
C HIS A 19 16.21 -8.35 -18.16
N ASP A 20 17.31 -8.97 -18.51
CA ASP A 20 18.38 -8.38 -19.29
C ASP A 20 18.17 -8.76 -20.77
N HIS A 21 17.49 -7.91 -21.52
CA HIS A 21 17.09 -8.22 -22.90
C HIS A 21 17.89 -7.50 -23.95
N VAL A 22 19.15 -7.33 -23.70
CA VAL A 22 20.05 -6.80 -24.73
C VAL A 22 20.05 -7.75 -25.92
N GLY A 23 19.20 -7.47 -26.87
CA GLY A 23 19.09 -8.24 -28.12
C GLY A 23 17.85 -9.11 -28.28
N ASN A 24 16.92 -9.12 -27.33
CA ASN A 24 15.65 -9.83 -27.51
C ASN A 24 14.71 -9.05 -28.45
N SER A 25 14.17 -9.76 -29.46
CA SER A 25 13.35 -9.18 -30.51
C SER A 25 12.02 -8.59 -30.05
N GLU A 26 11.58 -8.91 -28.84
CA GLU A 26 10.35 -8.36 -28.27
C GLU A 26 10.52 -6.92 -27.77
N TYR A 27 11.71 -6.56 -27.30
CA TYR A 27 12.01 -5.26 -26.72
C TYR A 27 12.94 -4.40 -27.57
N THR A 28 13.53 -4.94 -28.63
CA THR A 28 14.35 -4.18 -29.59
C THR A 28 13.60 -3.99 -30.89
N SER A 29 13.47 -2.75 -31.33
CA SER A 29 12.97 -2.45 -32.66
C SER A 29 13.92 -3.02 -33.70
N LYS A 30 13.43 -3.86 -34.63
CA LYS A 30 14.19 -4.41 -35.76
C LYS A 30 14.69 -3.35 -36.74
N ASN A 31 14.20 -2.13 -36.65
CA ASN A 31 14.60 -1.00 -37.46
C ASN A 31 15.07 0.15 -36.55
N ASN A 32 16.30 0.59 -36.70
CA ASN A 32 16.87 1.80 -36.08
C ASN A 32 16.04 3.10 -36.25
N LYS A 33 14.96 3.04 -36.99
CA LYS A 33 14.01 4.15 -37.16
C LYS A 33 12.97 4.23 -36.03
N ASN A 34 12.87 3.22 -35.18
CA ASN A 34 11.93 3.15 -34.08
C ASN A 34 12.68 3.05 -32.75
N ALA A 35 13.41 4.11 -32.40
CA ALA A 35 13.86 4.30 -31.03
C ALA A 35 12.65 4.25 -30.10
N TRP A 36 12.79 3.61 -28.95
CA TRP A 36 11.72 3.55 -27.95
C TRP A 36 11.42 4.97 -27.45
N ALA A 37 10.16 5.36 -27.54
CA ALA A 37 9.78 6.69 -27.08
C ALA A 37 9.74 6.72 -25.54
N TYR A 38 10.34 7.75 -24.95
CA TYR A 38 10.14 8.05 -23.52
C TYR A 38 8.65 8.16 -23.22
N GLY A 39 8.15 7.33 -22.30
CA GLY A 39 6.74 7.28 -21.95
C GLY A 39 6.20 5.87 -21.72
N TYR A 40 4.89 5.76 -21.63
CA TYR A 40 4.23 4.47 -21.50
C TYR A 40 4.10 3.74 -22.83
N ASP A 41 4.63 2.54 -22.88
CA ASP A 41 4.48 1.60 -24.00
C ASP A 41 3.31 0.67 -23.72
N GLU A 42 2.19 0.92 -24.39
CA GLU A 42 0.94 0.16 -24.23
C GLU A 42 1.08 -1.31 -24.67
N LYS A 43 1.92 -1.58 -25.68
CA LYS A 43 2.08 -2.93 -26.23
C LYS A 43 2.74 -3.90 -25.25
N ASN A 44 3.72 -3.41 -24.49
CA ASN A 44 4.51 -4.22 -23.56
C ASN A 44 4.14 -3.97 -22.10
N ASP A 45 3.13 -3.12 -21.83
CA ASP A 45 2.71 -2.68 -20.49
C ASP A 45 3.92 -2.27 -19.61
N MET A 46 4.76 -1.40 -20.16
CA MET A 46 5.95 -0.89 -19.46
C MET A 46 6.13 0.59 -19.64
N VAL A 47 6.88 1.22 -18.75
CA VAL A 47 7.25 2.63 -18.84
C VAL A 47 8.71 2.75 -19.26
N VAL A 48 8.97 3.42 -20.38
CA VAL A 48 10.31 3.67 -20.89
C VAL A 48 10.82 4.99 -20.32
N ILE A 49 11.87 4.94 -19.49
CA ILE A 49 12.51 6.14 -18.94
C ILE A 49 13.79 6.52 -19.69
N SER A 50 14.20 5.75 -20.66
CA SER A 50 15.32 6.04 -21.54
C SER A 50 14.97 7.17 -22.50
N LYS A 51 15.73 8.26 -22.46
CA LYS A 51 15.55 9.40 -23.37
C LYS A 51 16.44 9.34 -24.60
N ASP A 52 17.39 8.43 -24.64
CA ASP A 52 18.24 8.14 -25.79
C ASP A 52 17.65 7.10 -26.74
N GLY A 53 16.46 6.59 -26.44
CA GLY A 53 15.74 5.62 -27.26
C GLY A 53 16.28 4.19 -27.18
N THR A 54 17.16 3.88 -26.25
CA THR A 54 17.66 2.52 -26.00
C THR A 54 16.91 1.84 -24.88
N ILE A 55 16.90 0.50 -24.85
CA ILE A 55 16.40 -0.29 -23.72
C ILE A 55 17.49 -1.23 -23.25
N GLY A 56 17.78 -1.17 -21.95
CA GLY A 56 18.66 -2.09 -21.23
C GLY A 56 17.86 -3.01 -20.32
N GLU A 57 18.13 -2.96 -19.02
CA GLU A 57 17.42 -3.74 -18.00
C GLU A 57 15.99 -3.23 -17.82
N ILE A 58 15.08 -4.17 -17.51
CA ILE A 58 13.70 -3.86 -17.14
C ILE A 58 13.51 -4.20 -15.66
N TYR A 59 13.18 -3.17 -14.88
CA TYR A 59 12.85 -3.32 -13.46
C TYR A 59 11.35 -3.38 -13.27
N GLU A 60 10.90 -4.20 -12.32
CA GLU A 60 9.54 -4.10 -11.80
C GLU A 60 9.58 -3.57 -10.38
N ILE A 61 9.00 -2.39 -10.17
CA ILE A 61 8.88 -1.76 -8.86
C ILE A 61 7.39 -1.60 -8.57
N ASN A 62 6.91 -2.25 -7.53
CA ASN A 62 5.51 -2.24 -7.11
C ASN A 62 4.50 -2.46 -8.26
N GLY A 63 4.79 -3.42 -9.17
CA GLY A 63 3.93 -3.74 -10.31
C GLY A 63 4.00 -2.76 -11.48
N VAL A 64 4.98 -1.85 -11.50
CA VAL A 64 5.31 -1.01 -12.65
C VAL A 64 6.58 -1.51 -13.30
N LYS A 65 6.48 -1.97 -14.55
CA LYS A 65 7.64 -2.35 -15.36
C LYS A 65 8.30 -1.11 -15.91
N ILE A 66 9.60 -0.95 -15.68
CA ILE A 66 10.37 0.24 -16.00
C ILE A 66 11.58 -0.14 -16.85
N ALA A 67 11.63 0.33 -18.08
CA ALA A 67 12.74 0.10 -18.98
C ALA A 67 13.80 1.19 -18.81
N LEU A 68 14.98 0.80 -18.33
CA LEU A 68 16.15 1.67 -18.17
C LEU A 68 16.88 1.87 -19.51
N PRO A 69 17.70 2.94 -19.66
CA PRO A 69 18.58 3.07 -20.81
C PRO A 69 19.63 1.97 -20.83
N LYS A 70 20.09 1.62 -22.03
CA LYS A 70 21.16 0.64 -22.21
C LYS A 70 22.49 1.17 -21.68
N LYS A 71 23.24 0.30 -21.01
CA LYS A 71 24.60 0.60 -20.59
C LYS A 71 25.47 0.98 -21.81
N PRO A 72 26.25 2.08 -21.74
CA PRO A 72 27.19 2.44 -22.78
C PRO A 72 28.20 1.32 -23.04
N SER A 73 28.56 1.09 -24.30
CA SER A 73 29.56 0.08 -24.67
C SER A 73 30.96 0.39 -24.10
N LYS A 74 31.29 1.66 -23.92
CA LYS A 74 32.50 2.14 -23.26
C LYS A 74 32.10 2.95 -22.05
N LEU A 75 32.24 2.36 -20.87
CA LEU A 75 32.05 3.03 -19.58
C LEU A 75 33.40 3.09 -18.88
N GLU A 76 33.93 4.30 -18.68
CA GLU A 76 35.17 4.48 -17.95
C GLU A 76 34.98 4.26 -16.46
N LYS A 77 35.87 3.46 -15.87
CA LYS A 77 35.93 3.26 -14.42
C LYS A 77 36.79 4.33 -13.77
N LYS A 78 36.24 5.55 -13.60
CA LYS A 78 36.93 6.65 -12.91
C LYS A 78 37.02 6.42 -11.40
N SER A 79 36.03 5.80 -10.82
CA SER A 79 35.92 5.45 -9.40
C SER A 79 35.14 4.15 -9.26
N ASN A 80 35.20 3.51 -8.10
CA ASN A 80 34.41 2.33 -7.76
C ASN A 80 33.21 2.66 -6.85
N LYS A 81 32.96 3.93 -6.62
CA LYS A 81 31.78 4.48 -5.93
C LYS A 81 31.46 5.87 -6.48
N TRP A 82 30.27 6.38 -6.16
CA TRP A 82 29.94 7.76 -6.53
C TRP A 82 30.92 8.74 -5.86
N VAL A 83 31.41 9.68 -6.65
CA VAL A 83 32.26 10.78 -6.19
C VAL A 83 31.79 12.04 -6.87
N VAL A 84 31.51 13.06 -6.07
CA VAL A 84 31.16 14.39 -6.59
C VAL A 84 32.35 14.97 -7.34
N THR A 85 32.12 15.36 -8.59
CA THR A 85 33.14 15.98 -9.44
C THR A 85 33.09 17.50 -9.29
N ALA A 86 34.15 18.09 -8.83
CA ALA A 86 34.19 19.55 -8.71
C ALA A 86 34.08 20.24 -10.07
N VAL A 87 33.29 21.32 -10.15
CA VAL A 87 33.28 22.20 -11.33
C VAL A 87 34.68 22.75 -11.54
N PRO A 88 35.19 22.81 -12.79
CA PRO A 88 36.52 23.35 -13.07
C PRO A 88 36.72 24.74 -12.43
N LYS A 89 37.85 24.93 -11.74
CA LYS A 89 38.10 26.13 -10.89
C LYS A 89 37.85 27.47 -11.61
N GLU A 90 38.27 27.59 -12.86
CA GLU A 90 38.08 28.80 -13.65
C GLU A 90 36.61 29.01 -14.03
N LEU A 91 35.90 27.92 -14.36
CA LEU A 91 34.49 27.94 -14.70
C LEU A 91 33.63 28.27 -13.47
N ASN A 92 34.01 27.74 -12.31
CA ASN A 92 33.30 27.99 -11.02
C ASN A 92 33.41 29.43 -10.54
N LYS A 93 34.35 30.23 -11.08
CA LYS A 93 34.45 31.66 -10.79
C LYS A 93 33.41 32.51 -11.53
N ILE A 94 32.83 31.99 -12.60
CA ILE A 94 31.79 32.66 -13.38
C ILE A 94 30.50 32.71 -12.56
N GLN A 95 29.98 33.92 -12.34
CA GLN A 95 28.81 34.13 -11.49
C GLN A 95 27.49 34.25 -12.26
N SER A 96 27.56 34.58 -13.57
CA SER A 96 26.38 34.84 -14.37
C SER A 96 26.57 34.46 -15.85
N THR A 97 25.45 34.26 -16.53
CA THR A 97 25.44 34.03 -17.98
C THR A 97 25.99 35.25 -18.74
N SER A 98 25.79 36.47 -18.25
CA SER A 98 26.36 37.69 -18.84
C SER A 98 27.88 37.69 -18.76
N GLU A 99 28.47 37.31 -17.65
CA GLU A 99 29.92 37.16 -17.52
C GLU A 99 30.46 36.07 -18.45
N TRP A 100 29.78 34.92 -18.59
CA TRP A 100 30.13 33.88 -19.55
C TRP A 100 30.14 34.44 -21.00
N ARG A 101 29.13 35.21 -21.39
CA ARG A 101 29.03 35.80 -22.73
C ARG A 101 30.17 36.76 -23.02
N SER A 102 30.67 37.48 -22.03
CA SER A 102 31.78 38.43 -22.17
C SER A 102 33.17 37.79 -22.30
N ARG A 103 33.31 36.48 -22.00
CA ARG A 103 34.57 35.75 -22.12
C ARG A 103 34.94 35.56 -23.62
N ASP A 104 36.25 35.45 -23.90
CA ASP A 104 36.74 35.15 -25.22
C ASP A 104 36.37 33.78 -25.74
N ASN A 105 36.53 33.54 -27.02
CA ASN A 105 36.16 32.29 -27.66
C ASN A 105 37.06 31.12 -27.24
N ASP A 106 38.30 31.33 -26.92
CA ASP A 106 39.23 30.30 -26.48
C ASP A 106 38.80 29.75 -25.11
N PHE A 107 38.45 30.66 -24.20
CA PHE A 107 37.88 30.26 -22.89
C PHE A 107 36.57 29.48 -23.04
N LYS A 108 35.66 29.98 -23.88
CA LYS A 108 34.39 29.30 -24.14
C LYS A 108 34.59 27.91 -24.72
N SER A 109 35.46 27.78 -25.74
CA SER A 109 35.75 26.50 -26.39
C SER A 109 36.37 25.48 -25.46
N LYS A 110 37.15 25.92 -24.46
CA LYS A 110 37.75 25.05 -23.45
C LYS A 110 36.69 24.37 -22.54
N TYR A 111 35.59 25.07 -22.25
CA TYR A 111 34.62 24.60 -21.24
C TYR A 111 33.23 24.25 -21.78
N VAL A 112 32.91 24.56 -23.03
CA VAL A 112 31.59 24.27 -23.62
C VAL A 112 31.27 22.78 -23.55
N GLY A 113 32.22 21.92 -23.86
CA GLY A 113 32.03 20.46 -23.81
C GLY A 113 31.73 19.92 -22.39
N TYR A 114 32.32 20.55 -21.35
CA TYR A 114 32.00 20.26 -19.98
C TYR A 114 30.53 20.63 -19.66
N ILE A 115 30.12 21.85 -20.01
CA ILE A 115 28.75 22.34 -19.79
C ILE A 115 27.74 21.47 -20.53
N GLU A 116 27.99 21.13 -21.79
CA GLU A 116 27.12 20.23 -22.58
C GLU A 116 27.03 18.86 -21.94
N GLY A 117 28.13 18.32 -21.42
CA GLY A 117 28.16 17.07 -20.67
C GLY A 117 27.26 17.11 -19.42
N GLU A 118 27.32 18.22 -18.67
CA GLU A 118 26.47 18.42 -17.47
C GLU A 118 24.98 18.50 -17.84
N PHE A 119 24.60 19.21 -18.89
CA PHE A 119 23.22 19.23 -19.40
C PHE A 119 22.77 17.87 -19.92
N ASN A 120 23.67 17.10 -20.50
CA ASN A 120 23.38 15.75 -20.95
C ASN A 120 23.10 14.83 -19.74
N TYR A 121 23.95 14.81 -18.69
CA TYR A 121 23.72 14.05 -17.48
C TYR A 121 22.44 14.46 -16.78
N ARG A 122 22.13 15.75 -16.72
CA ARG A 122 20.85 16.27 -16.21
C ARG A 122 19.65 15.73 -16.99
N SER A 123 19.77 15.58 -18.30
CA SER A 123 18.68 15.14 -19.17
C SER A 123 18.47 13.63 -19.17
N ILE A 124 19.54 12.86 -19.46
CA ILE A 124 19.44 11.41 -19.70
C ILE A 124 19.91 10.56 -18.53
N GLY A 125 20.49 11.18 -17.49
CA GLY A 125 21.12 10.47 -16.37
C GLY A 125 22.57 10.10 -16.65
N ASN A 126 23.14 9.33 -15.74
CA ASN A 126 24.55 8.97 -15.77
C ASN A 126 24.77 7.49 -15.40
N TRP A 127 25.82 6.92 -15.98
CA TRP A 127 26.33 5.60 -15.64
C TRP A 127 27.68 5.73 -14.94
N PHE A 128 27.87 4.99 -13.84
CA PHE A 128 29.14 4.92 -13.13
C PHE A 128 29.36 3.51 -12.58
N TYR A 129 30.58 3.19 -12.15
CA TYR A 129 30.84 1.95 -11.45
C TYR A 129 30.61 2.12 -9.95
N ASN A 130 29.78 1.25 -9.38
CA ASN A 130 29.55 1.15 -7.94
C ASN A 130 29.85 -0.28 -7.50
N ASN A 131 30.81 -0.47 -6.60
CA ASN A 131 31.28 -1.81 -6.19
C ASN A 131 31.47 -2.77 -7.38
N ASN A 132 32.26 -2.34 -8.36
CA ASN A 132 32.53 -3.05 -9.62
C ASN A 132 31.34 -3.32 -10.54
N THR A 133 30.14 -2.81 -10.20
CA THR A 133 28.93 -2.99 -10.98
C THR A 133 28.55 -1.69 -11.70
N PRO A 134 28.33 -1.70 -13.03
CA PRO A 134 27.76 -0.55 -13.74
C PRO A 134 26.41 -0.19 -13.15
N THR A 135 26.23 1.05 -12.74
CA THR A 135 25.04 1.53 -12.03
C THR A 135 24.51 2.78 -12.74
N TYR A 136 23.23 2.76 -13.09
CA TYR A 136 22.53 3.88 -13.68
C TYR A 136 21.86 4.74 -12.62
N ILE A 137 21.94 6.06 -12.80
CA ILE A 137 21.15 7.06 -12.05
C ILE A 137 20.43 7.98 -13.03
N THR A 138 19.18 8.35 -12.69
CA THR A 138 18.37 9.27 -13.52
C THR A 138 18.92 10.70 -13.48
N GLY A 139 18.47 11.57 -14.38
CA GLY A 139 18.91 12.97 -14.39
C GLY A 139 18.61 13.71 -13.10
N HIS A 140 17.42 13.54 -12.52
CA HIS A 140 17.10 14.12 -11.21
C HIS A 140 17.96 13.57 -10.07
N HIS A 141 18.31 12.27 -10.11
CA HIS A 141 19.23 11.68 -9.13
C HIS A 141 20.65 12.23 -9.29
N TYR A 142 21.08 12.42 -10.55
CA TYR A 142 22.36 13.08 -10.86
C TYR A 142 22.40 14.49 -10.26
N MET A 143 21.38 15.31 -10.50
CA MET A 143 21.30 16.68 -9.97
C MET A 143 21.27 16.69 -8.43
N TYR A 144 20.59 15.72 -7.82
CA TYR A 144 20.58 15.55 -6.36
C TYR A 144 21.96 15.24 -5.81
N LEU A 145 22.68 14.28 -6.38
CA LEU A 145 24.01 13.86 -5.90
C LEU A 145 25.12 14.86 -6.22
N GLN A 146 25.08 15.46 -7.43
CA GLN A 146 26.19 16.27 -7.96
C GLN A 146 26.08 17.75 -7.58
N HIS A 147 24.87 18.32 -7.61
CA HIS A 147 24.67 19.76 -7.52
C HIS A 147 23.84 20.22 -6.32
N THR A 148 23.20 19.28 -5.59
CA THR A 148 22.49 19.65 -4.37
C THR A 148 23.44 19.63 -3.19
N LYS A 149 23.37 20.68 -2.37
CA LYS A 149 24.02 20.70 -1.05
C LYS A 149 22.98 20.54 0.04
N ILE A 150 23.29 19.68 0.98
CA ILE A 150 22.53 19.45 2.21
C ILE A 150 23.34 19.96 3.40
N ASP A 151 22.83 19.83 4.63
CA ASP A 151 23.44 20.39 5.83
C ASP A 151 24.89 19.92 6.06
N VAL A 152 25.23 18.70 5.61
CA VAL A 152 26.54 18.07 5.80
C VAL A 152 27.41 18.04 4.52
N GLY A 153 27.00 18.70 3.46
CA GLY A 153 27.71 18.72 2.16
C GLY A 153 26.86 18.22 1.00
N HIS A 154 27.41 17.38 0.15
CA HIS A 154 26.64 16.71 -0.90
C HIS A 154 26.00 15.43 -0.36
N PRO A 155 24.80 15.05 -0.87
CA PRO A 155 24.20 13.76 -0.51
C PRO A 155 25.05 12.58 -0.97
N ASP A 156 25.04 11.52 -0.17
CA ASP A 156 25.66 10.26 -0.54
C ASP A 156 24.76 9.44 -1.46
N PHE A 157 25.39 8.63 -2.32
CA PHE A 157 24.66 7.66 -3.11
C PHE A 157 24.10 6.56 -2.20
N ARG A 158 22.80 6.25 -2.38
CA ARG A 158 22.08 5.14 -1.71
C ARG A 158 21.21 4.41 -2.71
N ASP A 159 21.23 3.09 -2.69
CA ASP A 159 20.39 2.28 -3.58
C ASP A 159 18.89 2.55 -3.39
N ALA A 160 18.44 2.76 -2.17
CA ALA A 160 17.05 3.13 -1.89
C ALA A 160 16.63 4.44 -2.58
N ASN A 161 17.50 5.47 -2.54
CA ASN A 161 17.26 6.73 -3.24
C ASN A 161 17.29 6.53 -4.76
N ARG A 162 18.18 5.66 -5.26
CA ARG A 162 18.25 5.30 -6.68
C ARG A 162 16.92 4.70 -7.15
N ILE A 163 16.35 3.76 -6.40
CA ILE A 163 15.06 3.14 -6.71
C ILE A 163 13.93 4.19 -6.69
N LEU A 164 13.92 5.07 -5.70
CA LEU A 164 12.94 6.17 -5.62
C LEU A 164 13.00 7.06 -6.86
N PHE A 165 14.21 7.48 -7.29
CA PHE A 165 14.36 8.34 -8.46
C PHE A 165 14.05 7.62 -9.78
N ILE A 166 14.33 6.34 -9.92
CA ILE A 166 13.89 5.53 -11.07
C ILE A 166 12.37 5.47 -11.11
N TYR A 167 11.72 5.19 -9.98
CA TYR A 167 10.27 5.14 -9.89
C TYR A 167 9.61 6.49 -10.15
N TRP A 168 10.21 7.57 -9.62
CA TRP A 168 9.78 8.93 -9.92
C TRP A 168 9.83 9.25 -11.41
N GLU A 169 10.92 8.91 -12.08
CA GLU A 169 11.06 9.14 -13.53
C GLU A 169 10.01 8.32 -14.32
N ALA A 170 9.69 7.10 -13.87
CA ALA A 170 8.61 6.31 -14.45
C ALA A 170 7.24 6.98 -14.24
N CYS A 171 6.94 7.50 -13.04
CA CYS A 171 5.71 8.27 -12.80
C CYS A 171 5.62 9.53 -13.67
N ARG A 172 6.76 10.17 -13.96
CA ARG A 172 6.81 11.32 -14.86
C ARG A 172 6.56 10.94 -16.32
N ALA A 173 7.18 9.86 -16.77
CA ALA A 173 7.08 9.37 -18.13
C ALA A 173 5.68 8.84 -18.45
N ASP A 174 5.00 8.21 -17.49
CA ASP A 174 3.64 7.67 -17.70
C ASP A 174 2.61 8.80 -17.78
N SER A 175 2.03 8.99 -18.96
CA SER A 175 1.00 10.01 -19.22
C SER A 175 -0.31 9.78 -18.45
N ARG A 176 -0.53 8.59 -17.90
CA ARG A 176 -1.72 8.21 -17.11
C ARG A 176 -1.56 8.53 -15.62
N CYS A 177 -0.32 8.70 -15.15
CA CYS A 177 0.03 8.88 -13.74
C CYS A 177 0.17 10.36 -13.38
N TYR A 178 -0.41 10.77 -12.24
CA TYR A 178 -0.25 12.12 -11.68
C TYR A 178 1.05 12.29 -10.88
N GLY A 179 1.78 11.23 -10.60
CA GLY A 179 3.01 11.25 -9.83
C GLY A 179 3.04 10.15 -8.78
N MET A 180 3.90 10.28 -7.78
CA MET A 180 4.07 9.25 -6.76
C MET A 180 3.61 9.70 -5.39
N ILE A 181 3.21 8.71 -4.56
CA ILE A 181 2.99 8.85 -3.13
C ILE A 181 3.88 7.85 -2.40
N TYR A 182 4.87 8.34 -1.67
CA TYR A 182 5.89 7.54 -1.01
C TYR A 182 5.61 7.40 0.49
N LEU A 183 5.41 6.15 0.90
CA LEU A 183 5.36 5.77 2.31
C LEU A 183 6.80 5.58 2.78
N LYS A 184 7.32 6.58 3.48
CA LYS A 184 8.74 6.70 3.84
C LYS A 184 9.02 6.36 5.30
N ILE A 185 10.27 6.03 5.58
CA ILE A 185 10.82 6.02 6.93
C ILE A 185 11.15 7.44 7.39
N ARG A 186 11.28 7.61 8.70
CA ARG A 186 11.80 8.84 9.27
C ARG A 186 13.25 9.07 8.85
N ARG A 187 13.62 10.34 8.56
CA ARG A 187 14.96 10.76 8.10
C ARG A 187 15.44 10.16 6.78
N SER A 188 14.53 9.78 5.89
CA SER A 188 14.87 9.28 4.55
C SER A 188 15.46 10.31 3.59
N GLY A 189 15.64 11.56 4.00
CA GLY A 189 16.12 12.65 3.13
C GLY A 189 15.07 13.20 2.13
N PHE A 190 13.82 12.75 2.20
CA PHE A 190 12.75 13.05 1.24
C PHE A 190 12.56 14.54 0.97
N SER A 191 12.56 15.39 2.02
CA SER A 191 12.38 16.83 1.85
C SER A 191 13.51 17.48 1.03
N PHE A 192 14.76 16.99 1.13
CA PHE A 192 15.86 17.44 0.29
C PHE A 192 15.72 16.93 -1.14
N MET A 193 15.34 15.66 -1.34
CA MET A 193 15.06 15.10 -2.66
C MET A 193 13.95 15.86 -3.37
N GLY A 194 12.82 16.13 -2.68
CA GLY A 194 11.73 16.93 -3.23
C GLY A 194 12.13 18.35 -3.56
N SER A 195 12.92 19.00 -2.70
CA SER A 195 13.45 20.36 -2.96
C SER A 195 14.38 20.38 -4.17
N SER A 196 15.25 19.37 -4.30
CA SER A 196 16.15 19.23 -5.46
C SER A 196 15.37 19.03 -6.76
N VAL A 197 14.35 18.13 -6.76
CA VAL A 197 13.47 17.92 -7.91
C VAL A 197 12.73 19.21 -8.28
N GLY A 198 12.26 19.96 -7.27
CA GLY A 198 11.57 21.24 -7.48
C GLY A 198 12.44 22.29 -8.16
N VAL A 199 13.66 22.50 -7.66
CA VAL A 199 14.61 23.44 -8.23
C VAL A 199 15.05 22.96 -9.63
N ASP A 200 15.32 21.67 -9.79
CA ASP A 200 15.72 21.11 -11.07
C ASP A 200 14.64 21.34 -12.14
N MET A 201 13.39 21.01 -11.84
CA MET A 201 12.28 21.22 -12.78
C MET A 201 12.03 22.72 -13.08
N ALA A 202 12.08 23.59 -12.08
CA ALA A 202 11.84 25.02 -12.25
C ALA A 202 12.96 25.71 -13.06
N THR A 203 14.19 25.21 -12.99
CA THR A 203 15.34 25.76 -13.75
C THR A 203 15.50 25.14 -15.14
N LEU A 204 14.67 24.15 -15.51
CA LEU A 204 14.68 23.48 -16.80
C LEU A 204 13.46 23.81 -17.68
N LEU A 205 12.30 24.01 -17.04
CA LEU A 205 11.03 24.22 -17.73
C LEU A 205 10.75 25.71 -17.95
N LYS A 206 9.98 26.02 -18.99
CA LYS A 206 9.48 27.37 -19.29
C LYS A 206 8.00 27.46 -18.89
N ASP A 207 7.53 28.65 -18.50
CA ASP A 207 6.15 28.94 -18.13
C ASP A 207 5.59 27.94 -17.09
N SER A 208 6.35 27.69 -16.03
CA SER A 208 6.06 26.61 -15.10
C SER A 208 5.96 27.12 -13.66
N ARG A 209 5.09 26.50 -12.89
CA ARG A 209 4.97 26.74 -11.45
C ARG A 209 5.19 25.47 -10.66
N VAL A 210 6.00 25.58 -9.59
CA VAL A 210 6.24 24.53 -8.61
C VAL A 210 5.64 24.96 -7.29
N GLY A 211 4.68 24.19 -6.75
CA GLY A 211 4.05 24.44 -5.47
C GLY A 211 4.61 23.53 -4.38
N ILE A 212 4.62 24.01 -3.13
CA ILE A 212 5.07 23.27 -1.95
C ILE A 212 3.98 23.29 -0.89
N LEU A 213 3.58 22.11 -0.43
CA LEU A 213 2.76 21.90 0.77
C LEU A 213 3.53 21.01 1.76
N SER A 214 3.18 21.14 3.04
CA SER A 214 3.68 20.27 4.10
C SER A 214 2.60 20.08 5.17
N LYS A 215 2.92 19.44 6.30
CA LYS A 215 1.96 19.26 7.40
C LYS A 215 1.42 20.57 7.98
N THR A 216 2.22 21.64 7.92
CA THR A 216 1.82 23.02 8.29
C THR A 216 2.44 24.02 7.31
N GLY A 217 1.87 25.24 7.24
CA GLY A 217 2.44 26.33 6.44
C GLY A 217 3.85 26.72 6.88
N ASP A 218 4.13 26.68 8.18
CA ASP A 218 5.47 26.96 8.70
C ASP A 218 6.50 25.92 8.28
N ASP A 219 6.11 24.64 8.21
CA ASP A 219 7.01 23.58 7.72
C ASP A 219 7.25 23.70 6.21
N ALA A 220 6.22 24.05 5.42
CA ALA A 220 6.36 24.38 4.00
C ALA A 220 7.30 25.57 3.79
N LYS A 221 7.15 26.63 4.56
CA LYS A 221 8.05 27.80 4.56
C LYS A 221 9.48 27.45 4.94
N LYS A 222 9.68 26.63 5.99
CA LYS A 222 11.02 26.15 6.38
C LYS A 222 11.67 25.34 5.27
N MET A 223 10.92 24.45 4.60
CA MET A 223 11.41 23.68 3.47
C MET A 223 11.85 24.60 2.33
N PHE A 224 11.02 25.60 2.00
CA PHE A 224 11.34 26.59 0.97
C PHE A 224 12.60 27.39 1.30
N VAL A 225 12.65 28.03 2.49
CA VAL A 225 13.74 28.94 2.87
C VAL A 225 15.06 28.22 3.12
N ASN A 226 15.00 27.04 3.78
CA ASN A 226 16.21 26.34 4.25
C ASN A 226 16.73 25.27 3.27
N LYS A 227 15.92 24.88 2.26
CA LYS A 227 16.32 23.84 1.30
C LYS A 227 16.23 24.35 -0.14
N VAL A 228 15.07 24.78 -0.60
CA VAL A 228 14.86 25.20 -2.01
C VAL A 228 15.75 26.38 -2.38
N VAL A 229 15.71 27.45 -1.61
CA VAL A 229 16.51 28.66 -1.89
C VAL A 229 18.02 28.39 -1.86
N PRO A 230 18.58 27.70 -0.84
CA PRO A 230 19.99 27.34 -0.83
C PRO A 230 20.40 26.43 -2.01
N ILE A 231 19.58 25.45 -2.38
CA ILE A 231 19.87 24.57 -3.55
C ILE A 231 19.97 25.40 -4.81
N SER A 232 18.99 26.29 -5.08
CA SER A 232 19.02 27.18 -6.23
C SER A 232 20.27 28.06 -6.27
N ASN A 233 20.63 28.68 -5.14
CA ASN A 233 21.77 29.58 -5.04
C ASN A 233 23.12 28.85 -5.19
N ASN A 234 23.18 27.55 -4.87
CA ASN A 234 24.39 26.74 -5.01
C ASN A 234 24.57 26.14 -6.44
N TYR A 235 23.59 26.24 -7.30
CA TYR A 235 23.76 25.78 -8.70
C TYR A 235 24.86 26.55 -9.39
N PRO A 236 25.68 25.89 -10.24
CA PRO A 236 26.61 26.59 -11.13
C PRO A 236 25.87 27.57 -12.04
N PHE A 237 26.54 28.63 -12.50
CA PHE A 237 25.92 29.69 -13.31
C PHE A 237 25.17 29.15 -14.52
N PHE A 238 25.64 28.08 -15.15
CA PHE A 238 25.03 27.50 -16.35
C PHE A 238 23.70 26.73 -16.08
N PHE A 239 23.43 26.35 -14.83
CA PHE A 239 22.14 25.79 -14.40
C PHE A 239 21.24 26.83 -13.74
N ARG A 240 21.76 27.99 -13.42
CA ARG A 240 21.02 29.04 -12.72
C ARG A 240 20.44 30.07 -13.72
N PRO A 241 19.10 30.06 -13.94
CA PRO A 241 18.44 31.05 -14.79
C PRO A 241 18.49 32.43 -14.17
N ILE A 242 18.14 33.43 -14.98
CA ILE A 242 17.96 34.80 -14.48
C ILE A 242 16.87 34.80 -13.45
N GLN A 243 17.17 35.33 -12.26
CA GLN A 243 16.27 35.45 -11.13
C GLN A 243 15.82 36.89 -10.96
N SER A 244 14.52 37.08 -10.72
CA SER A 244 13.96 38.36 -10.29
C SER A 244 13.73 38.37 -8.79
N GLY A 245 13.86 39.53 -8.15
CA GLY A 245 13.62 39.69 -6.72
C GLY A 245 14.89 39.57 -5.87
N MET A 246 14.70 39.13 -4.60
CA MET A 246 15.80 39.03 -3.63
C MET A 246 16.57 37.71 -3.79
N ASP A 247 17.88 37.74 -3.45
CA ASP A 247 18.70 36.52 -3.41
C ASP A 247 18.24 35.47 -2.39
N LYS A 248 17.54 35.91 -1.34
CA LYS A 248 17.01 35.07 -0.27
C LYS A 248 15.51 35.31 -0.07
N PRO A 249 14.67 34.92 -1.01
CA PRO A 249 13.23 35.08 -0.91
C PRO A 249 12.64 34.22 0.23
N LYS A 250 11.54 34.67 0.83
CA LYS A 250 10.86 33.95 1.93
C LYS A 250 9.52 33.35 1.52
N THR A 251 8.98 33.79 0.36
CA THR A 251 7.62 33.40 -0.09
C THR A 251 7.63 32.76 -1.45
N GLU A 252 8.36 33.31 -2.41
CA GLU A 252 8.38 32.88 -3.79
C GLU A 252 9.76 33.12 -4.41
N LEU A 253 10.25 32.16 -5.18
CA LEU A 253 11.47 32.23 -5.98
C LEU A 253 11.06 32.30 -7.44
N VAL A 254 11.42 33.37 -8.15
CA VAL A 254 10.97 33.65 -9.51
C VAL A 254 12.14 33.71 -10.48
N TYR A 255 12.10 32.91 -11.53
CA TYR A 255 13.07 32.89 -12.62
C TYR A 255 12.47 33.60 -13.83
N SER A 256 12.57 34.93 -13.84
CA SER A 256 12.12 35.78 -14.93
C SER A 256 13.06 36.94 -15.10
N VAL A 257 12.97 37.59 -16.25
CA VAL A 257 13.72 38.85 -16.49
C VAL A 257 13.11 39.95 -15.58
N PRO A 258 13.91 40.62 -14.74
CA PRO A 258 13.40 41.69 -13.90
C PRO A 258 12.75 42.81 -14.74
N ALA A 259 11.54 43.23 -14.33
CA ALA A 259 10.88 44.38 -14.95
C ALA A 259 11.75 45.62 -14.79
N ARG A 260 12.29 46.17 -15.91
CA ARG A 260 13.05 47.42 -15.91
C ARG A 260 12.07 48.58 -16.06
N LYS A 261 12.23 49.60 -15.24
CA LYS A 261 11.63 50.90 -15.53
C LYS A 261 12.32 51.46 -16.80
N ILE A 262 11.57 51.59 -17.88
CA ILE A 262 12.03 52.20 -19.11
C ILE A 262 12.19 53.70 -18.82
N THR A 263 13.43 54.15 -18.59
CA THR A 263 13.76 55.58 -18.58
C THR A 263 14.26 55.96 -19.97
N LYS A 264 13.91 57.16 -20.45
CA LYS A 264 14.25 57.65 -21.79
C LYS A 264 15.75 57.60 -22.14
N SER A 265 16.63 57.42 -21.15
CA SER A 265 18.10 57.33 -21.33
C SER A 265 18.61 55.92 -21.62
N ASN A 266 17.78 54.87 -21.56
CA ASN A 266 18.20 53.46 -21.72
C ASN A 266 17.64 52.82 -23.02
N MET A 267 17.41 53.61 -24.05
CA MET A 267 16.92 53.15 -25.34
C MET A 267 18.03 52.54 -26.25
N ASN A 268 18.82 51.61 -25.76
CA ASN A 268 19.50 50.67 -26.66
C ASN A 268 18.67 49.38 -26.68
N ILE A 269 17.69 49.40 -27.56
CA ILE A 269 16.65 48.37 -27.71
C ILE A 269 17.24 47.03 -28.20
N ASN A 270 18.38 47.02 -28.87
CA ASN A 270 18.93 45.85 -29.56
C ASN A 270 19.59 44.80 -28.64
N GLU A 271 19.95 45.10 -27.40
CA GLU A 271 20.50 44.11 -26.44
C GLU A 271 19.47 43.47 -25.54
N LEU A 272 18.24 43.97 -25.48
CA LEU A 272 17.18 43.52 -24.59
C LEU A 272 16.28 42.42 -25.19
N ASP A 273 16.20 42.35 -26.51
CA ASP A 273 15.37 41.37 -27.22
C ASP A 273 15.98 39.96 -27.26
N GLU A 274 17.23 39.77 -26.83
CA GLU A 274 17.92 38.47 -26.83
C GLU A 274 17.86 37.73 -25.50
N ILE A 275 17.31 38.32 -24.43
CA ILE A 275 17.28 37.70 -23.11
C ILE A 275 15.85 37.26 -22.78
N GLU A 276 15.55 36.00 -23.07
CA GLU A 276 14.30 35.34 -22.55
C GLU A 276 14.49 34.84 -21.12
N GLY A 277 13.55 35.17 -20.22
CA GLY A 277 13.40 34.52 -18.93
C GLY A 277 12.69 33.18 -19.06
N LEU A 278 12.79 32.30 -18.05
CA LEU A 278 12.02 31.06 -18.00
C LEU A 278 10.55 31.28 -17.62
N ASP A 279 10.24 32.41 -17.00
CA ASP A 279 8.92 32.73 -16.44
C ASP A 279 8.37 31.60 -15.55
N THR A 280 9.23 31.13 -14.66
CA THR A 280 8.99 30.01 -13.75
C THR A 280 9.04 30.47 -12.32
N SER A 281 8.23 29.90 -11.46
CA SER A 281 8.28 30.18 -10.02
C SER A 281 8.19 28.93 -9.16
N ILE A 282 8.74 29.06 -7.94
CA ILE A 282 8.58 28.10 -6.84
C ILE A 282 8.01 28.86 -5.67
N ASP A 283 6.89 28.43 -5.13
CA ASP A 283 6.27 29.01 -3.95
C ASP A 283 5.81 27.94 -2.98
N TRP A 284 5.38 28.37 -1.80
CA TRP A 284 4.76 27.52 -0.80
C TRP A 284 3.46 28.15 -0.33
N LYS A 285 2.51 27.31 0.14
CA LYS A 285 1.24 27.75 0.71
C LYS A 285 0.97 27.14 2.06
N ASN A 286 0.07 27.79 2.81
CA ASN A 286 -0.46 27.23 4.04
C ASN A 286 -1.21 25.92 3.76
N THR A 287 -1.21 25.05 4.76
CA THR A 287 -1.88 23.75 4.70
C THR A 287 -3.38 23.95 4.89
N ASP A 288 -4.12 23.85 3.80
CA ASP A 288 -5.57 24.02 3.74
C ASP A 288 -6.16 23.13 2.62
N GLU A 289 -7.44 22.76 2.75
CA GLU A 289 -8.14 21.92 1.76
C GLU A 289 -8.18 22.55 0.36
N ASN A 290 -8.16 23.88 0.26
CA ASN A 290 -8.24 24.64 -1.00
C ASN A 290 -6.90 25.24 -1.43
N SER A 291 -5.78 24.85 -0.79
CA SER A 291 -4.46 25.33 -1.21
C SER A 291 -4.21 25.00 -2.68
N TYR A 292 -3.74 25.98 -3.44
CA TYR A 292 -3.53 25.94 -4.91
C TYR A 292 -4.81 25.82 -5.75
N ASP A 293 -6.01 26.00 -5.20
CA ASP A 293 -7.22 26.01 -6.03
C ASP A 293 -7.16 27.10 -7.12
N GLY A 294 -7.56 26.74 -8.34
CA GLY A 294 -7.55 27.61 -9.51
C GLY A 294 -6.16 27.84 -10.15
N GLU A 295 -5.10 27.24 -9.61
CA GLU A 295 -3.76 27.42 -10.14
C GLU A 295 -3.35 26.30 -11.13
N LYS A 296 -2.33 26.57 -11.94
CA LYS A 296 -1.76 25.58 -12.86
C LYS A 296 -0.35 25.23 -12.42
N LEU A 297 -0.16 24.00 -11.98
CA LEU A 297 1.12 23.51 -11.49
C LEU A 297 1.76 22.52 -12.47
N LYS A 298 3.08 22.60 -12.60
CA LYS A 298 3.91 21.58 -13.26
C LYS A 298 4.46 20.56 -12.28
N LEU A 299 4.69 20.98 -11.03
CA LEU A 299 5.06 20.11 -9.95
C LEU A 299 4.36 20.59 -8.66
N LEU A 300 3.81 19.66 -7.92
CA LEU A 300 3.43 19.83 -6.52
C LEU A 300 4.35 18.96 -5.67
N ILE A 301 5.07 19.57 -4.74
CA ILE A 301 5.82 18.85 -3.72
C ILE A 301 4.94 18.84 -2.46
N ASP A 302 4.61 17.65 -1.99
CA ASP A 302 3.70 17.50 -0.86
C ASP A 302 4.37 16.64 0.23
N ASP A 303 5.06 17.31 1.16
CA ASP A 303 5.83 16.68 2.24
C ASP A 303 4.97 16.49 3.48
N GLU A 304 5.15 15.37 4.17
CA GLU A 304 4.47 15.04 5.44
C GLU A 304 2.92 14.98 5.32
N ILE A 305 2.40 14.53 4.16
CA ILE A 305 0.96 14.47 3.88
C ILE A 305 0.19 13.52 4.81
N GLY A 306 0.83 12.50 5.35
CA GLY A 306 0.25 11.58 6.34
C GLY A 306 0.12 12.18 7.73
N LYS A 307 0.57 13.43 7.94
CA LYS A 307 0.54 14.14 9.22
C LYS A 307 -0.47 15.30 9.26
N TRP A 308 -1.31 15.42 8.26
CA TRP A 308 -2.38 16.40 8.26
C TRP A 308 -3.45 16.03 9.28
N VAL A 309 -3.80 16.98 10.16
CA VAL A 309 -4.80 16.79 11.22
C VAL A 309 -6.02 17.66 10.97
N ALA A 310 -7.16 17.28 11.57
CA ALA A 310 -8.37 18.07 11.49
C ALA A 310 -8.12 19.52 11.93
N PRO A 311 -8.75 20.53 11.29
CA PRO A 311 -9.85 20.39 10.31
C PRO A 311 -9.39 20.01 8.89
N ASN A 312 -8.09 20.08 8.59
CA ASN A 312 -7.56 19.86 7.25
C ASN A 312 -7.61 18.38 6.84
N ASN A 313 -7.94 18.12 5.58
CA ASN A 313 -8.09 16.78 5.04
C ASN A 313 -7.35 16.64 3.71
N ILE A 314 -6.30 15.81 3.70
CA ILE A 314 -5.48 15.58 2.51
C ILE A 314 -6.25 14.98 1.34
N LYS A 315 -7.28 14.16 1.57
CA LYS A 315 -8.10 13.60 0.47
C LYS A 315 -8.90 14.68 -0.23
N LYS A 316 -9.40 15.67 0.51
CA LYS A 316 -10.11 16.81 -0.08
C LYS A 316 -9.13 17.72 -0.82
N ASN A 317 -7.98 18.06 -0.21
CA ASN A 317 -6.95 18.83 -0.89
C ASN A 317 -6.47 18.14 -2.17
N TRP A 318 -6.26 16.81 -2.15
CA TRP A 318 -5.92 16.07 -3.36
C TRP A 318 -7.01 16.17 -4.45
N GLY A 319 -8.27 16.19 -4.06
CA GLY A 319 -9.38 16.44 -5.00
C GLY A 319 -9.26 17.78 -5.74
N VAL A 320 -8.79 18.82 -5.05
CA VAL A 320 -8.53 20.16 -5.58
C VAL A 320 -7.23 20.19 -6.39
N THR A 321 -6.10 19.83 -5.79
CA THR A 321 -4.77 19.94 -6.40
C THR A 321 -4.59 19.04 -7.63
N LYS A 322 -5.27 17.90 -7.68
CA LYS A 322 -5.32 17.05 -8.87
C LYS A 322 -5.84 17.79 -10.10
N THR A 323 -6.77 18.75 -9.93
CA THR A 323 -7.29 19.57 -11.04
C THR A 323 -6.24 20.57 -11.54
N CYS A 324 -5.37 21.07 -10.66
CA CYS A 324 -4.28 22.00 -10.98
C CYS A 324 -3.17 21.35 -11.82
N LEU A 325 -3.06 20.01 -11.78
CA LEU A 325 -2.06 19.23 -12.50
C LEU A 325 -2.54 18.74 -13.88
N ARG A 326 -3.74 19.15 -14.33
CA ARG A 326 -4.30 18.74 -15.62
C ARG A 326 -4.89 19.90 -16.42
N LEU A 327 -4.93 19.72 -17.72
CA LEU A 327 -5.66 20.61 -18.65
C LEU A 327 -6.63 19.74 -19.45
N GLY A 328 -7.93 19.82 -19.11
CA GLY A 328 -8.92 18.90 -19.62
C GLY A 328 -8.59 17.45 -19.27
N LYS A 329 -8.43 16.57 -20.28
CA LYS A 329 -8.07 15.16 -20.09
C LYS A 329 -6.54 14.93 -19.96
N ARG A 330 -5.70 15.93 -20.30
CA ARG A 330 -4.25 15.79 -20.35
C ARG A 330 -3.63 16.15 -18.99
N ILE A 331 -2.84 15.25 -18.42
CA ILE A 331 -2.01 15.51 -17.25
C ILE A 331 -0.81 16.36 -17.71
N ILE A 332 -0.65 17.55 -17.15
CA ILE A 332 0.39 18.52 -17.50
C ILE A 332 1.41 18.75 -16.38
N GLY A 333 1.06 18.38 -15.16
CA GLY A 333 1.91 18.48 -13.99
C GLY A 333 1.94 17.15 -13.21
N LYS A 334 2.83 17.07 -12.25
CA LYS A 334 3.05 15.87 -11.44
C LYS A 334 3.09 16.21 -9.95
N VAL A 335 2.82 15.26 -9.09
CA VAL A 335 3.00 15.37 -7.65
C VAL A 335 4.14 14.48 -7.17
N PHE A 336 5.00 15.03 -6.34
CA PHE A 336 6.06 14.35 -5.60
C PHE A 336 5.68 14.36 -4.12
N ALA A 337 4.96 13.34 -3.69
CA ALA A 337 4.39 13.27 -2.36
C ALA A 337 5.06 12.19 -1.51
N GLY A 338 5.24 12.46 -0.21
CA GLY A 338 5.79 11.45 0.69
C GLY A 338 5.60 11.78 2.17
N SER A 339 5.42 10.75 2.98
CA SER A 339 5.20 10.89 4.42
C SER A 339 5.49 9.61 5.18
N THR A 340 5.78 9.76 6.48
CA THR A 340 5.44 8.74 7.47
C THR A 340 3.95 8.90 7.82
N CYS A 341 3.31 7.86 8.35
CA CYS A 341 1.92 7.93 8.76
C CYS A 341 1.77 8.44 10.20
N ASN A 342 0.75 9.24 10.45
CA ASN A 342 0.28 9.55 11.79
C ASN A 342 -0.64 8.42 12.30
N SER A 343 -1.01 8.40 13.59
CA SER A 343 -2.05 7.48 14.06
C SER A 343 -3.33 7.67 13.24
N LEU A 344 -4.05 6.59 13.00
CA LEU A 344 -5.22 6.60 12.10
C LEU A 344 -6.28 7.60 12.54
N ALA A 345 -6.53 7.68 13.85
CA ALA A 345 -7.48 8.63 14.44
C ALA A 345 -7.07 10.11 14.29
N LYS A 346 -5.77 10.39 14.16
CA LYS A 346 -5.21 11.75 14.01
C LYS A 346 -4.92 12.14 12.56
N GLY A 347 -5.72 11.66 11.61
CA GLY A 347 -5.61 11.98 10.18
C GLY A 347 -4.88 10.92 9.35
N GLY A 348 -4.21 9.95 9.96
CA GLY A 348 -3.52 8.86 9.28
C GLY A 348 -4.44 8.03 8.38
N GLN A 349 -5.72 7.88 8.75
CA GLN A 349 -6.71 7.15 7.93
C GLN A 349 -6.91 7.78 6.55
N ASN A 350 -6.93 9.12 6.45
CA ASN A 350 -7.07 9.79 5.15
C ASN A 350 -5.85 9.54 4.25
N PHE A 351 -4.66 9.49 4.84
CA PHE A 351 -3.44 9.16 4.12
C PHE A 351 -3.42 7.69 3.70
N LYS A 352 -3.78 6.77 4.59
CA LYS A 352 -3.89 5.33 4.28
C LYS A 352 -4.83 5.09 3.10
N ASP A 353 -6.04 5.66 3.12
CA ASP A 353 -7.01 5.53 2.04
C ASP A 353 -6.48 6.07 0.70
N LEU A 354 -5.73 7.19 0.74
CA LEU A 354 -5.14 7.79 -0.44
C LEU A 354 -3.99 6.93 -0.98
N TYR A 355 -3.14 6.41 -0.09
CA TYR A 355 -2.02 5.52 -0.41
C TYR A 355 -2.52 4.19 -1.02
N GLU A 356 -3.46 3.51 -0.38
CA GLU A 356 -4.07 2.27 -0.89
C GLU A 356 -4.78 2.50 -2.24
N GLY A 357 -5.44 3.66 -2.39
CA GLY A 357 -6.03 4.09 -3.65
C GLY A 357 -5.01 4.41 -4.76
N SER A 358 -3.73 4.37 -4.44
CA SER A 358 -2.61 4.65 -5.37
C SER A 358 -1.86 3.39 -5.81
N ASN A 359 -2.34 2.19 -5.44
CA ASN A 359 -1.67 0.93 -5.79
C ASN A 359 -1.67 0.70 -7.32
N PRO A 360 -0.51 0.70 -8.00
CA PRO A 360 -0.42 0.58 -9.44
C PRO A 360 -0.78 -0.82 -9.97
N ARG A 361 -0.90 -1.83 -9.09
CA ARG A 361 -1.42 -3.17 -9.45
C ARG A 361 -2.94 -3.17 -9.62
N VAL A 362 -3.64 -2.15 -9.09
CA VAL A 362 -5.10 -2.02 -9.16
C VAL A 362 -5.46 -0.79 -10.00
N ARG A 363 -5.70 -1.00 -11.28
CA ARG A 363 -5.99 0.05 -12.26
C ARG A 363 -7.38 -0.10 -12.85
N SER A 364 -7.99 1.03 -13.20
CA SER A 364 -9.24 1.09 -13.97
C SER A 364 -8.99 0.76 -15.45
N LYS A 365 -10.04 0.66 -16.25
CA LYS A 365 -9.96 0.38 -17.70
C LYS A 365 -9.08 1.37 -18.47
N ASN A 366 -8.97 2.62 -18.02
CA ASN A 366 -8.11 3.64 -18.61
C ASN A 366 -6.66 3.62 -18.08
N GLY A 367 -6.28 2.60 -17.31
CA GLY A 367 -4.93 2.40 -16.79
C GLY A 367 -4.57 3.27 -15.58
N GLN A 368 -5.51 4.02 -15.00
CA GLN A 368 -5.29 4.86 -13.82
C GLN A 368 -5.63 4.13 -12.53
N THR A 369 -4.89 4.41 -11.46
CA THR A 369 -5.27 4.03 -10.10
C THR A 369 -6.45 4.89 -9.62
N LYS A 370 -7.06 4.56 -8.48
CA LYS A 370 -8.18 5.32 -7.90
C LYS A 370 -7.80 6.78 -7.61
N SER A 371 -6.63 7.03 -7.04
CA SER A 371 -6.12 8.39 -6.79
C SER A 371 -5.57 9.05 -8.07
N GLY A 372 -5.04 8.26 -8.99
CA GLY A 372 -4.26 8.65 -10.16
C GLY A 372 -2.76 8.72 -9.89
N MET A 373 -2.30 8.63 -8.64
CA MET A 373 -0.88 8.50 -8.26
C MET A 373 -0.45 7.03 -8.24
N TYR A 374 0.86 6.79 -8.18
CA TYR A 374 1.45 5.47 -7.92
C TYR A 374 2.10 5.44 -6.54
N SER A 375 1.76 4.43 -5.74
CA SER A 375 2.33 4.24 -4.41
C SER A 375 3.72 3.60 -4.50
N LEU A 376 4.60 4.02 -3.58
CA LEU A 376 5.92 3.42 -3.36
C LEU A 376 6.11 3.21 -1.86
N PHE A 377 6.59 2.03 -1.48
CA PHE A 377 7.08 1.73 -0.14
C PHE A 377 8.52 1.22 -0.24
N ILE A 378 9.38 1.73 0.63
CA ILE A 378 10.74 1.23 0.81
C ILE A 378 10.88 0.88 2.29
N PRO A 379 11.07 -0.40 2.64
CA PRO A 379 11.26 -0.85 4.02
C PRO A 379 12.42 -0.14 4.72
N MET A 380 12.34 -0.02 6.04
CA MET A 380 13.31 0.75 6.83
C MET A 380 14.74 0.22 6.66
N GLU A 381 14.93 -1.07 6.59
CA GLU A 381 16.25 -1.72 6.46
C GLU A 381 16.99 -1.32 5.19
N HIS A 382 16.30 -0.82 4.18
CA HIS A 382 16.93 -0.37 2.93
C HIS A 382 17.52 1.04 3.00
N ASN A 383 17.10 1.88 3.96
CA ASN A 383 17.53 3.29 3.99
C ASN A 383 17.71 3.85 5.41
N MET A 384 17.93 2.99 6.40
CA MET A 384 18.16 3.43 7.77
C MET A 384 19.55 4.05 7.90
N GLU A 385 19.61 5.24 8.52
CA GLU A 385 20.87 5.96 8.78
C GLU A 385 21.77 5.14 9.70
N GLY A 386 23.09 5.13 9.40
CA GLY A 386 24.09 4.34 10.14
C GLY A 386 24.21 2.88 9.68
N PHE A 387 23.37 2.42 8.74
CA PHE A 387 23.39 1.04 8.24
C PHE A 387 23.56 0.97 6.72
N ILE A 388 24.20 1.95 6.14
CA ILE A 388 24.50 2.05 4.70
C ILE A 388 26.01 1.98 4.51
N ASP A 389 26.48 1.02 3.72
CA ASP A 389 27.91 0.85 3.43
C ASP A 389 28.47 1.97 2.55
N GLN A 390 29.79 2.05 2.39
CA GLN A 390 30.47 3.06 1.58
C GLN A 390 30.09 3.07 0.10
N TYR A 391 29.39 2.05 -0.39
CA TYR A 391 28.88 1.94 -1.74
C TYR A 391 27.38 2.31 -1.84
N GLY A 392 26.77 2.69 -0.72
CA GLY A 392 25.35 3.00 -0.65
C GLY A 392 24.42 1.80 -0.58
N HIS A 393 24.96 0.60 -0.26
CA HIS A 393 24.16 -0.59 -0.07
C HIS A 393 23.76 -0.75 1.38
N PRO A 394 22.52 -1.19 1.67
CA PRO A 394 22.08 -1.42 3.03
C PRO A 394 22.76 -2.66 3.64
N VAL A 395 23.11 -2.57 4.93
CA VAL A 395 23.60 -3.68 5.76
C VAL A 395 22.41 -4.22 6.55
N PHE A 396 21.78 -5.29 6.06
CA PHE A 396 20.53 -5.82 6.62
C PHE A 396 20.75 -6.57 7.93
N ILE A 397 21.66 -7.51 7.92
CA ILE A 397 21.98 -8.39 9.05
C ILE A 397 23.39 -8.07 9.55
N THR A 398 23.68 -8.41 10.80
CA THR A 398 24.97 -8.22 11.42
C THR A 398 26.06 -8.91 10.61
N PRO A 399 27.05 -8.17 10.09
CA PRO A 399 28.11 -8.75 9.28
C PRO A 399 29.11 -9.52 10.14
N GLU A 400 29.74 -10.56 9.58
CA GLU A 400 30.81 -11.33 10.29
C GLU A 400 32.02 -10.46 10.65
N LYS A 401 32.27 -9.43 9.86
CA LYS A 401 33.31 -8.41 10.10
C LYS A 401 32.71 -7.04 9.84
N PRO A 402 33.06 -6.04 10.67
CA PRO A 402 32.58 -4.68 10.45
C PRO A 402 32.85 -4.20 9.03
N VAL A 403 31.89 -3.50 8.45
CA VAL A 403 32.00 -2.89 7.12
C VAL A 403 32.07 -1.37 7.27
N ILE A 404 32.76 -0.71 6.36
CA ILE A 404 32.85 0.76 6.39
C ILE A 404 31.55 1.35 5.87
N GLY A 405 30.97 2.23 6.65
CA GLY A 405 29.77 3.01 6.30
C GLY A 405 30.06 4.14 5.33
N VAL A 406 28.97 4.75 4.81
CA VAL A 406 29.03 5.89 3.91
C VAL A 406 29.61 7.13 4.60
N ASP A 407 29.45 7.26 5.91
CA ASP A 407 30.00 8.29 6.78
C ASP A 407 31.48 8.03 7.19
N GLY A 408 32.02 6.87 6.85
CA GLY A 408 33.37 6.43 7.21
C GLY A 408 33.46 5.71 8.55
N GLU A 409 32.37 5.59 9.30
CA GLU A 409 32.31 4.82 10.55
C GLU A 409 32.16 3.32 10.25
N GLU A 410 32.53 2.48 11.22
CA GLU A 410 32.39 1.03 11.12
C GLU A 410 30.95 0.61 11.48
N ILE A 411 30.36 -0.25 10.64
CA ILE A 411 29.04 -0.87 10.87
C ILE A 411 29.30 -2.30 11.34
N ASP A 412 29.03 -2.56 12.60
CA ASP A 412 29.23 -3.86 13.27
C ASP A 412 27.90 -4.60 13.52
N MET A 413 26.76 -3.95 13.29
CA MET A 413 25.40 -4.49 13.45
C MET A 413 24.57 -4.28 12.20
N GLY A 414 23.63 -5.18 11.89
CA GLY A 414 22.68 -5.02 10.80
C GLY A 414 21.44 -4.19 11.17
N ALA A 415 20.84 -3.53 10.19
CA ALA A 415 19.65 -2.69 10.39
C ALA A 415 18.45 -3.47 10.98
N ILE A 416 18.29 -4.73 10.57
CA ILE A 416 17.19 -5.59 11.07
C ILE A 416 17.45 -5.99 12.52
N ASP A 417 18.68 -6.35 12.86
CA ASP A 417 19.07 -6.77 14.21
C ASP A 417 18.92 -5.58 15.18
N PHE A 418 19.39 -4.39 14.76
CA PHE A 418 19.18 -3.16 15.52
C PHE A 418 17.70 -2.87 15.75
N TRP A 419 16.90 -2.91 14.68
CA TRP A 419 15.46 -2.66 14.77
C TRP A 419 14.76 -3.68 15.69
N GLN A 420 15.17 -4.96 15.65
CA GLN A 420 14.62 -5.98 16.54
C GLN A 420 14.96 -5.70 18.00
N ASN A 421 16.19 -5.25 18.29
CA ASN A 421 16.60 -4.86 19.64
C ASN A 421 15.74 -3.70 20.18
N GLU A 422 15.45 -2.69 19.32
CA GLU A 422 14.56 -1.57 19.70
C GLU A 422 13.12 -2.06 19.96
N VAL A 423 12.60 -2.95 19.12
CA VAL A 423 11.28 -3.57 19.31
C VAL A 423 11.23 -4.35 20.61
N ASP A 424 12.29 -5.13 20.92
CA ASP A 424 12.37 -5.91 22.15
C ASP A 424 12.43 -5.03 23.40
N ALA A 425 13.12 -3.91 23.33
CA ALA A 425 13.16 -2.92 24.41
C ALA A 425 11.79 -2.26 24.67
N LEU A 426 10.99 -2.08 23.62
CA LEU A 426 9.69 -1.41 23.70
C LEU A 426 8.49 -2.34 23.94
N LYS A 427 8.70 -3.65 24.11
CA LYS A 427 7.63 -4.65 24.28
C LYS A 427 6.58 -4.29 25.32
N ASN A 428 7.00 -3.67 26.43
CA ASN A 428 6.13 -3.32 27.54
C ASN A 428 5.50 -1.91 27.42
N SER A 429 5.78 -1.20 26.33
CA SER A 429 5.27 0.15 26.04
C SER A 429 4.52 0.17 24.71
N PRO A 430 3.27 -0.32 24.63
CA PRO A 430 2.55 -0.51 23.36
C PRO A 430 2.44 0.76 22.50
N ASP A 431 2.24 1.93 23.10
CA ASP A 431 2.13 3.20 22.36
C ASP A 431 3.46 3.59 21.71
N GLU A 432 4.57 3.46 22.47
CA GLU A 432 5.92 3.74 21.96
C GLU A 432 6.32 2.71 20.90
N LEU A 433 5.98 1.45 21.11
CA LEU A 433 6.21 0.38 20.14
C LEU A 433 5.47 0.65 18.82
N ASN A 434 4.18 1.00 18.88
CA ASN A 434 3.41 1.33 17.68
C ASN A 434 3.94 2.60 16.99
N GLU A 435 4.41 3.60 17.76
CA GLU A 435 5.07 4.76 17.16
C GLU A 435 6.39 4.38 16.48
N HIS A 436 7.20 3.51 17.09
CA HIS A 436 8.43 2.98 16.48
C HIS A 436 8.14 2.29 15.15
N TYR A 437 7.15 1.41 15.11
CA TYR A 437 6.73 0.75 13.87
C TYR A 437 6.29 1.76 12.79
N ARG A 438 5.53 2.80 13.14
CA ARG A 438 5.11 3.85 12.19
C ARG A 438 6.28 4.68 11.66
N GLN A 439 7.31 4.90 12.48
CA GLN A 439 8.48 5.70 12.09
C GLN A 439 9.50 4.89 11.28
N TYR A 440 9.65 3.60 11.59
CA TYR A 440 10.60 2.68 10.99
C TYR A 440 9.91 1.40 10.50
N PRO A 441 9.00 1.51 9.53
CA PRO A 441 8.23 0.36 9.08
C PRO A 441 9.06 -0.59 8.23
N ARG A 442 8.94 -1.90 8.51
CA ARG A 442 9.46 -2.98 7.67
C ARG A 442 8.41 -3.48 6.68
N THR A 443 7.14 -3.27 6.99
CA THR A 443 5.99 -3.57 6.12
C THR A 443 5.08 -2.36 6.01
N GLU A 444 4.22 -2.32 5.00
CA GLU A 444 3.18 -1.28 4.90
C GLU A 444 2.24 -1.33 6.12
N GLY A 445 1.95 -2.53 6.64
CA GLY A 445 1.15 -2.73 7.85
C GLY A 445 1.74 -2.04 9.08
N HIS A 446 3.06 -2.09 9.26
CA HIS A 446 3.75 -1.38 10.34
C HIS A 446 3.51 0.13 10.29
N ALA A 447 3.58 0.72 9.09
CA ALA A 447 3.39 2.16 8.92
C ALA A 447 1.97 2.64 9.27
N PHE A 448 0.99 1.76 9.26
CA PHE A 448 -0.42 2.08 9.52
C PHE A 448 -0.93 1.55 10.87
N ARG A 449 -0.05 1.19 11.81
CA ARG A 449 -0.44 0.83 13.18
C ARG A 449 -1.06 2.03 13.91
N ASP A 450 -2.07 1.78 14.73
CA ASP A 450 -2.75 2.83 15.51
C ASP A 450 -2.24 2.90 16.96
N GLU A 451 -2.66 3.93 17.68
CA GLU A 451 -2.40 4.06 19.12
C GLU A 451 -3.26 3.05 19.90
N SER A 452 -2.72 2.50 20.99
CA SER A 452 -3.38 1.47 21.80
C SER A 452 -4.63 1.94 22.55
N LYS A 453 -4.91 3.24 22.55
CA LYS A 453 -6.01 3.84 23.32
C LYS A 453 -7.43 3.56 22.82
N GLY A 454 -7.58 2.91 21.69
CA GLY A 454 -8.89 2.70 21.04
C GLY A 454 -9.47 1.30 21.16
N SER A 455 -8.68 0.26 21.39
CA SER A 455 -9.16 -1.13 21.43
C SER A 455 -9.14 -1.72 22.83
N ILE A 456 -10.16 -2.50 23.14
CA ILE A 456 -10.25 -3.33 24.37
C ILE A 456 -9.50 -4.66 24.19
N PHE A 457 -8.96 -4.95 22.99
CA PHE A 457 -8.35 -6.23 22.63
C PHE A 457 -6.82 -6.20 22.74
N ASN A 458 -6.21 -7.39 22.79
CA ASN A 458 -4.75 -7.53 22.83
C ASN A 458 -4.13 -7.17 21.47
N LEU A 459 -3.68 -5.93 21.33
CA LEU A 459 -3.12 -5.38 20.10
C LEU A 459 -1.82 -6.06 19.68
N THR A 460 -0.98 -6.48 20.62
CA THR A 460 0.28 -7.17 20.30
C THR A 460 -0.01 -8.44 19.50
N LYS A 461 -0.93 -9.28 19.97
CA LYS A 461 -1.30 -10.50 19.26
C LYS A 461 -1.94 -10.22 17.89
N ILE A 462 -2.76 -9.17 17.79
CA ILE A 462 -3.39 -8.77 16.52
C ILE A 462 -2.32 -8.35 15.50
N TYR A 463 -1.38 -7.51 15.90
CA TYR A 463 -0.33 -7.04 15.01
C TYR A 463 0.68 -8.14 14.67
N ASP A 464 1.06 -8.99 15.61
CA ASP A 464 1.88 -10.18 15.34
C ASP A 464 1.25 -11.07 14.25
N GLN A 465 -0.08 -11.25 14.31
CA GLN A 465 -0.82 -12.02 13.30
C GLN A 465 -0.83 -11.32 11.94
N ILE A 466 -1.01 -9.99 11.89
CA ILE A 466 -0.98 -9.22 10.64
C ILE A 466 0.40 -9.35 10.00
N ASP A 467 1.47 -9.17 10.78
CA ASP A 467 2.84 -9.26 10.28
C ASP A 467 3.16 -10.68 9.76
N TYR A 468 2.71 -11.70 10.49
CA TYR A 468 2.84 -13.09 10.04
C TYR A 468 2.09 -13.34 8.73
N ASN A 469 0.86 -12.86 8.61
CA ASN A 469 0.06 -12.99 7.40
C ASN A 469 0.71 -12.24 6.21
N ASP A 470 1.23 -11.03 6.41
CA ASP A 470 1.90 -10.24 5.36
C ASP A 470 3.19 -10.92 4.88
N GLY A 471 3.93 -11.58 5.79
CA GLY A 471 5.10 -12.39 5.44
C GLY A 471 4.78 -13.65 4.64
N LEU A 472 3.63 -14.28 4.92
CA LEU A 472 3.19 -15.55 4.30
C LEU A 472 2.21 -15.39 3.13
N ILE A 473 1.82 -14.18 2.74
CA ILE A 473 0.87 -13.97 1.61
C ILE A 473 1.29 -14.68 0.33
N LYS A 474 2.59 -14.94 0.13
CA LYS A 474 3.10 -15.70 -1.01
C LYS A 474 2.73 -17.20 -0.96
N ASP A 475 2.56 -17.76 0.22
CA ASP A 475 2.38 -19.21 0.44
C ASP A 475 0.98 -19.61 0.91
N ARG A 476 0.21 -18.68 1.49
CA ARG A 476 -1.19 -18.95 1.86
C ARG A 476 -2.10 -18.78 0.65
N VAL A 477 -2.76 -19.86 0.30
CA VAL A 477 -3.79 -19.89 -0.77
C VAL A 477 -5.07 -19.25 -0.24
N ILE A 478 -5.05 -17.92 -0.04
CA ILE A 478 -6.27 -17.15 0.14
C ILE A 478 -6.79 -16.81 -1.25
N THR A 479 -7.97 -17.33 -1.57
CA THR A 479 -8.57 -17.14 -2.89
C THR A 479 -9.69 -16.12 -2.82
N LYS A 480 -9.72 -15.18 -3.76
CA LYS A 480 -10.86 -14.27 -3.97
C LYS A 480 -11.79 -14.84 -5.02
N GLY A 481 -13.08 -14.60 -4.87
CA GLY A 481 -14.08 -15.06 -5.83
C GLY A 481 -15.49 -14.65 -5.46
N ASN A 482 -16.46 -15.23 -6.18
CA ASN A 482 -17.89 -15.03 -5.93
C ASN A 482 -18.64 -16.37 -5.99
N PHE A 483 -19.78 -16.41 -5.32
CA PHE A 483 -20.73 -17.50 -5.40
C PHE A 483 -21.81 -17.19 -6.43
N HIS A 484 -22.24 -18.21 -7.17
CA HIS A 484 -23.30 -18.10 -8.16
C HIS A 484 -24.23 -19.30 -8.11
N TRP A 485 -25.52 -19.07 -8.29
CA TRP A 485 -26.44 -20.16 -8.52
C TRP A 485 -26.12 -20.86 -9.83
N LYS A 486 -26.10 -22.18 -9.85
CA LYS A 486 -25.86 -22.98 -11.05
C LYS A 486 -26.89 -22.64 -12.12
N ASP A 487 -26.39 -22.33 -13.32
CA ASP A 487 -27.19 -21.93 -14.49
C ASP A 487 -28.10 -20.69 -14.22
N GLY A 488 -27.78 -19.86 -13.21
CA GLY A 488 -28.57 -18.70 -12.80
C GLY A 488 -29.91 -19.03 -12.11
N VAL A 489 -30.19 -20.32 -11.85
CA VAL A 489 -31.46 -20.77 -11.25
C VAL A 489 -31.38 -20.68 -9.73
N LYS A 490 -32.15 -19.79 -9.13
CA LYS A 490 -32.20 -19.62 -7.66
C LYS A 490 -32.63 -20.91 -6.97
N ASP A 491 -32.04 -21.17 -5.79
CA ASP A 491 -32.28 -22.38 -4.99
C ASP A 491 -31.74 -23.71 -5.57
N SER A 492 -31.00 -23.64 -6.67
CA SER A 492 -30.26 -24.76 -7.24
C SER A 492 -28.99 -25.09 -6.43
N GLU A 493 -27.98 -25.65 -7.03
CA GLU A 493 -26.63 -25.76 -6.46
C GLU A 493 -25.92 -24.41 -6.56
N VAL A 494 -25.06 -24.11 -5.62
CA VAL A 494 -24.17 -22.93 -5.66
C VAL A 494 -22.80 -23.35 -6.14
N ILE A 495 -22.21 -22.55 -7.03
CA ILE A 495 -20.89 -22.75 -7.58
C ILE A 495 -19.97 -21.63 -7.08
N TRP A 496 -18.75 -21.98 -6.68
CA TRP A 496 -17.68 -21.04 -6.39
C TRP A 496 -16.88 -20.75 -7.66
N THR A 497 -16.71 -19.47 -7.98
CA THR A 497 -15.89 -19.01 -9.12
C THR A 497 -14.76 -18.14 -8.59
N PRO A 498 -13.48 -18.58 -8.72
CA PRO A 498 -12.33 -17.73 -8.38
C PRO A 498 -12.26 -16.53 -9.33
N GLU A 499 -12.17 -15.33 -8.76
CA GLU A 499 -12.08 -14.05 -9.48
C GLU A 499 -11.16 -13.09 -8.71
N THR A 500 -10.21 -12.47 -9.40
CA THR A 500 -9.28 -11.50 -8.79
C THR A 500 -9.98 -10.28 -8.20
N ARG A 501 -11.17 -9.95 -8.72
CA ARG A 501 -12.04 -8.86 -8.24
C ARG A 501 -13.24 -9.36 -7.45
N GLY A 502 -13.22 -10.62 -7.03
CA GLY A 502 -14.28 -11.21 -6.21
C GLY A 502 -14.41 -10.52 -4.86
N ASN A 503 -15.61 -10.52 -4.33
CA ASN A 503 -15.95 -9.84 -3.07
C ASN A 503 -15.75 -10.73 -1.84
N PHE A 504 -15.74 -12.05 -2.03
CA PHE A 504 -15.46 -13.02 -0.99
C PHE A 504 -13.97 -13.35 -0.95
N ILE A 505 -13.44 -13.53 0.25
CA ILE A 505 -12.09 -14.01 0.52
C ILE A 505 -12.23 -15.32 1.27
N VAL A 506 -11.66 -16.41 0.76
CA VAL A 506 -11.75 -17.74 1.36
C VAL A 506 -10.37 -18.34 1.57
N SER A 507 -10.14 -18.95 2.73
CA SER A 507 -8.94 -19.73 3.05
C SER A 507 -9.17 -21.24 2.94
N TRP A 508 -10.43 -21.68 2.92
CA TRP A 508 -10.80 -23.08 2.81
C TRP A 508 -12.08 -23.26 1.97
N ILE A 509 -12.05 -24.21 1.07
CA ILE A 509 -13.21 -24.64 0.27
C ILE A 509 -13.51 -26.09 0.63
N PRO A 510 -14.77 -26.43 1.01
CA PRO A 510 -15.11 -27.76 1.40
C PRO A 510 -14.97 -28.76 0.25
N PRO A 511 -14.61 -30.02 0.52
CA PRO A 511 -14.62 -31.10 -0.48
C PRO A 511 -15.99 -31.22 -1.16
N LYS A 512 -16.03 -31.75 -2.38
CA LYS A 512 -17.25 -31.83 -3.21
C LYS A 512 -18.43 -32.53 -2.50
N ASN A 513 -18.15 -33.55 -1.68
CA ASN A 513 -19.15 -34.28 -0.93
C ASN A 513 -19.78 -33.48 0.22
N MET A 514 -19.17 -32.36 0.60
CA MET A 514 -19.67 -31.45 1.62
C MET A 514 -20.32 -30.19 1.02
N GLN A 515 -20.03 -29.87 -0.25
CA GLN A 515 -20.62 -28.73 -0.94
C GLN A 515 -22.13 -28.91 -1.14
N ASN A 516 -22.91 -27.85 -0.98
CA ASN A 516 -24.36 -27.81 -1.16
C ASN A 516 -25.14 -28.84 -0.34
N LYS A 517 -24.54 -29.37 0.72
CA LYS A 517 -25.16 -30.39 1.57
C LYS A 517 -26.32 -29.81 2.37
N LYS A 518 -27.52 -30.23 2.04
CA LYS A 518 -28.75 -29.81 2.73
C LYS A 518 -29.69 -30.98 2.91
N ARG A 519 -30.49 -30.93 3.99
CA ARG A 519 -31.59 -31.84 4.22
C ARG A 519 -32.91 -31.09 4.05
N VAL A 520 -33.86 -31.70 3.37
CA VAL A 520 -35.19 -31.12 3.18
C VAL A 520 -36.23 -31.99 3.95
N ASP A 521 -37.03 -31.33 4.79
CA ASP A 521 -38.11 -31.97 5.53
C ASP A 521 -39.32 -31.02 5.50
N LYS A 522 -40.45 -31.52 5.02
CA LYS A 522 -41.72 -30.79 4.90
C LYS A 522 -41.57 -29.40 4.26
N GLY A 523 -40.78 -29.31 3.18
CA GLY A 523 -40.51 -28.07 2.46
C GLY A 523 -39.51 -27.11 3.13
N MET A 524 -39.02 -27.44 4.32
CA MET A 524 -38.02 -26.67 5.06
C MET A 524 -36.62 -27.24 4.75
N LYS A 525 -35.68 -26.34 4.45
CA LYS A 525 -34.29 -26.67 4.16
C LYS A 525 -33.44 -26.50 5.41
N TYR A 526 -32.67 -27.55 5.74
CA TYR A 526 -31.76 -27.59 6.90
C TYR A 526 -30.30 -27.65 6.41
N PRO A 527 -29.35 -27.00 7.12
CA PRO A 527 -27.96 -27.14 6.80
C PRO A 527 -27.47 -28.57 7.03
N GLY A 528 -26.65 -29.09 6.12
CA GLY A 528 -26.15 -30.48 6.21
C GLY A 528 -24.83 -30.61 6.96
N ASN A 529 -24.07 -29.50 7.10
CA ASN A 529 -22.78 -29.45 7.78
C ASN A 529 -22.82 -28.57 9.04
N ASP A 530 -23.96 -28.58 9.75
CA ASP A 530 -24.19 -27.82 10.99
C ASP A 530 -23.22 -28.17 12.13
N ASN A 531 -22.58 -29.32 12.05
CA ASN A 531 -21.54 -29.78 12.97
C ASN A 531 -20.13 -29.28 12.63
N ILE A 532 -19.84 -28.88 11.36
CA ILE A 532 -18.51 -28.52 10.90
C ILE A 532 -18.22 -27.04 11.23
N GLY A 533 -19.15 -26.16 10.96
CA GLY A 533 -18.94 -24.73 11.15
C GLY A 533 -20.24 -23.94 11.07
N LEU A 534 -20.11 -22.63 11.05
CA LEU A 534 -21.22 -21.70 10.98
C LEU A 534 -20.77 -20.32 10.50
N PHE A 535 -21.74 -19.45 10.27
CA PHE A 535 -21.53 -18.07 9.89
C PHE A 535 -22.04 -17.10 10.95
N GLY A 536 -21.37 -15.93 11.04
CA GLY A 536 -21.87 -14.75 11.73
C GLY A 536 -22.07 -13.62 10.72
N CYS A 537 -23.17 -12.87 10.84
CA CYS A 537 -23.50 -11.82 9.87
C CYS A 537 -24.00 -10.54 10.56
N ASP A 538 -23.41 -9.42 10.18
CA ASP A 538 -23.94 -8.08 10.37
C ASP A 538 -24.57 -7.62 9.06
N SER A 539 -25.88 -7.31 9.08
CA SER A 539 -26.64 -6.96 7.88
C SER A 539 -27.11 -5.49 7.90
N TYR A 540 -27.50 -4.98 6.74
CA TYR A 540 -28.14 -3.69 6.61
C TYR A 540 -29.47 -3.79 5.86
N ASP A 541 -30.44 -2.91 6.19
CA ASP A 541 -31.78 -2.95 5.62
C ASP A 541 -32.01 -1.94 4.48
N ILE A 542 -31.22 -0.84 4.43
CA ILE A 542 -31.44 0.27 3.51
C ILE A 542 -30.29 0.36 2.51
N SER A 543 -30.59 0.28 1.22
CA SER A 543 -29.60 0.38 0.14
C SER A 543 -29.06 1.80 -0.03
N ALA A 544 -29.92 2.82 0.08
CA ALA A 544 -29.54 4.22 -0.05
C ALA A 544 -29.19 4.85 1.31
N THR A 545 -28.12 5.63 1.35
CA THR A 545 -27.72 6.42 2.53
C THR A 545 -27.62 7.89 2.19
N VAL A 546 -28.12 8.73 3.08
CA VAL A 546 -27.95 10.19 2.97
C VAL A 546 -26.48 10.50 3.22
N GLY A 547 -25.79 11.08 2.22
CA GLY A 547 -24.37 11.45 2.34
C GLY A 547 -23.36 10.40 1.87
N GLY A 548 -23.76 9.29 1.24
CA GLY A 548 -22.88 8.34 0.55
C GLY A 548 -21.99 7.47 1.48
N ARG A 549 -22.17 7.52 2.79
CA ARG A 549 -21.42 6.73 3.80
C ARG A 549 -22.35 5.80 4.56
N GLY A 550 -22.63 4.63 3.99
CA GLY A 550 -23.34 3.56 4.68
C GLY A 550 -22.39 2.51 5.26
N SER A 551 -22.77 1.84 6.37
CA SER A 551 -22.08 0.64 6.84
C SER A 551 -22.09 -0.42 5.75
N ASN A 552 -21.04 -1.23 5.66
CA ASN A 552 -21.03 -2.42 4.82
C ASN A 552 -21.92 -3.51 5.46
N GLY A 553 -22.27 -4.52 4.68
CA GLY A 553 -22.66 -5.79 5.23
C GLY A 553 -21.40 -6.64 5.44
N ALA A 554 -21.38 -7.46 6.49
CA ALA A 554 -20.26 -8.33 6.78
C ALA A 554 -20.72 -9.76 7.13
N LEU A 555 -19.98 -10.74 6.61
CA LEU A 555 -20.19 -12.17 6.84
C LEU A 555 -18.85 -12.84 7.12
N HIS A 556 -18.78 -13.61 8.23
CA HIS A 556 -17.63 -14.44 8.55
C HIS A 556 -18.02 -15.88 8.74
N GLY A 557 -17.26 -16.79 8.14
CA GLY A 557 -17.38 -18.22 8.33
C GLY A 557 -16.31 -18.73 9.29
N LEU A 558 -16.72 -19.53 10.29
CA LEU A 558 -15.87 -20.08 11.33
C LEU A 558 -16.13 -21.58 11.47
N THR A 559 -15.09 -22.40 11.42
CA THR A 559 -15.17 -23.82 11.71
C THR A 559 -15.19 -24.05 13.22
N LYS A 560 -15.84 -25.12 13.63
CA LYS A 560 -15.82 -25.61 15.01
C LYS A 560 -14.57 -26.45 15.26
N THR A 561 -14.35 -26.84 16.52
CA THR A 561 -13.36 -27.87 16.84
C THR A 561 -13.69 -29.12 16.05
N ASN A 562 -12.82 -29.55 15.17
CA ASN A 562 -13.01 -30.68 14.28
C ASN A 562 -11.87 -31.68 14.50
N MET A 563 -12.23 -32.96 14.61
CA MET A 563 -11.27 -34.07 14.76
C MET A 563 -11.07 -34.84 13.43
N ASP A 564 -11.66 -34.35 12.35
CA ASP A 564 -11.58 -34.95 11.01
C ASP A 564 -10.76 -34.01 10.11
N ASP A 565 -9.77 -34.55 9.41
CA ASP A 565 -8.89 -33.80 8.50
C ASP A 565 -9.59 -33.19 7.28
N SER A 566 -10.89 -33.45 7.11
CA SER A 566 -11.70 -32.92 6.01
C SER A 566 -12.01 -31.41 6.12
N ALA A 567 -11.88 -30.83 7.32
CA ALA A 567 -12.11 -29.41 7.56
C ALA A 567 -11.13 -28.86 8.59
N PRO A 568 -10.70 -27.58 8.47
CA PRO A 568 -9.88 -26.93 9.48
C PRO A 568 -10.62 -26.89 10.84
N SER A 569 -9.85 -26.81 11.92
CA SER A 569 -10.41 -26.81 13.28
C SER A 569 -10.22 -25.45 13.94
N ASN A 570 -11.31 -24.83 14.39
CA ASN A 570 -11.31 -23.51 15.03
C ASN A 570 -10.65 -22.42 14.16
N GLU A 571 -10.98 -22.36 12.87
CA GLU A 571 -10.40 -21.39 11.95
C GLU A 571 -11.47 -20.57 11.24
N PHE A 572 -11.19 -19.29 11.04
CA PHE A 572 -11.96 -18.47 10.12
C PHE A 572 -11.61 -18.85 8.68
N PHE A 573 -12.62 -19.27 7.93
CA PHE A 573 -12.41 -19.74 6.55
C PHE A 573 -13.00 -18.84 5.47
N LEU A 574 -13.84 -17.87 5.83
CA LEU A 574 -14.47 -16.95 4.89
C LEU A 574 -14.63 -15.56 5.51
N GLU A 575 -14.26 -14.53 4.75
CA GLU A 575 -14.55 -13.12 4.98
C GLU A 575 -15.28 -12.54 3.77
N TYR A 576 -16.40 -11.85 4.00
CA TYR A 576 -17.09 -11.02 3.02
C TYR A 576 -17.51 -9.73 3.68
N ILE A 577 -16.92 -8.60 3.26
CA ILE A 577 -17.24 -7.27 3.77
C ILE A 577 -17.46 -6.37 2.55
N HIS A 578 -18.73 -6.19 2.20
CA HIS A 578 -19.11 -5.49 0.98
C HIS A 578 -20.46 -4.81 1.12
N ARG A 579 -20.69 -3.79 0.31
CA ARG A 579 -21.98 -3.13 0.15
C ARG A 579 -22.36 -3.10 -1.31
N PRO A 580 -23.10 -4.11 -1.81
CA PRO A 580 -23.69 -4.10 -3.13
C PRO A 580 -24.63 -2.92 -3.35
N ASN A 581 -25.03 -2.69 -4.60
CA ASN A 581 -25.95 -1.62 -4.97
C ASN A 581 -27.35 -1.80 -4.35
N SER A 582 -27.74 -3.04 -4.07
CA SER A 582 -29.00 -3.33 -3.37
C SER A 582 -28.78 -4.22 -2.14
N ALA A 583 -29.64 -4.09 -1.12
CA ALA A 583 -29.60 -4.97 0.04
C ALA A 583 -29.99 -6.41 -0.32
N GLU A 584 -30.83 -6.58 -1.33
CA GLU A 584 -31.27 -7.89 -1.83
C GLU A 584 -30.09 -8.67 -2.45
N GLU A 585 -29.16 -8.01 -3.14
CA GLU A 585 -27.92 -8.64 -3.63
C GLU A 585 -27.07 -9.16 -2.46
N PHE A 586 -26.90 -8.35 -1.42
CA PHE A 586 -26.21 -8.79 -0.20
C PHE A 586 -26.89 -10.00 0.45
N PHE A 587 -28.22 -9.99 0.54
CA PHE A 587 -28.98 -11.11 1.13
C PHE A 587 -28.82 -12.40 0.32
N GLU A 588 -28.78 -12.28 -1.00
CA GLU A 588 -28.57 -13.40 -1.90
C GLU A 588 -27.15 -13.95 -1.79
N ASP A 589 -26.14 -13.08 -1.71
CA ASP A 589 -24.72 -13.45 -1.53
C ASP A 589 -24.52 -14.22 -0.22
N VAL A 590 -25.10 -13.73 0.88
CA VAL A 590 -25.06 -14.40 2.19
C VAL A 590 -25.76 -15.77 2.13
N LEU A 591 -26.92 -15.86 1.48
CA LEU A 591 -27.64 -17.11 1.35
C LEU A 591 -26.85 -18.13 0.52
N MET A 592 -26.25 -17.71 -0.60
CA MET A 592 -25.42 -18.57 -1.44
C MET A 592 -24.21 -19.12 -0.66
N ALA A 593 -23.52 -18.32 0.11
CA ALA A 593 -22.42 -18.78 0.95
C ALA A 593 -22.89 -19.86 1.95
N CYS A 594 -24.00 -19.60 2.66
CA CYS A 594 -24.56 -20.56 3.60
C CYS A 594 -24.96 -21.88 2.93
N VAL A 595 -25.55 -21.84 1.74
CA VAL A 595 -25.98 -23.02 0.97
C VAL A 595 -24.76 -23.79 0.47
N PHE A 596 -23.76 -23.11 -0.09
CA PHE A 596 -22.54 -23.74 -0.62
C PHE A 596 -21.81 -24.56 0.46
N TYR A 597 -21.59 -23.93 1.63
CA TYR A 597 -20.95 -24.61 2.75
C TYR A 597 -21.88 -25.57 3.52
N GLY A 598 -23.20 -25.48 3.30
CA GLY A 598 -24.20 -26.27 4.04
C GLY A 598 -24.21 -25.96 5.53
N MET A 599 -23.86 -24.74 5.95
CA MET A 599 -23.67 -24.32 7.36
C MET A 599 -24.72 -23.30 7.80
N PRO A 600 -25.10 -23.31 9.11
CA PRO A 600 -26.04 -22.35 9.68
C PRO A 600 -25.38 -20.97 9.91
N ILE A 601 -26.20 -19.97 10.20
CA ILE A 601 -25.80 -18.59 10.38
C ILE A 601 -26.46 -17.94 11.59
N LEU A 602 -25.68 -17.17 12.37
CA LEU A 602 -26.20 -16.26 13.39
C LEU A 602 -26.21 -14.84 12.85
N ILE A 603 -27.39 -14.22 12.76
CA ILE A 603 -27.63 -12.92 12.18
C ILE A 603 -27.98 -11.91 13.25
N GLU A 604 -27.48 -10.68 13.18
CA GLU A 604 -27.98 -9.59 14.00
C GLU A 604 -29.44 -9.28 13.60
N ASN A 605 -30.35 -9.27 14.57
CA ASN A 605 -31.79 -9.12 14.28
C ASN A 605 -32.33 -7.69 14.45
N ASN A 606 -31.50 -6.71 14.76
CA ASN A 606 -31.88 -5.31 14.81
C ASN A 606 -32.36 -4.80 13.43
N LYS A 607 -31.93 -5.47 12.36
CA LYS A 607 -32.29 -5.23 10.96
C LYS A 607 -32.82 -6.54 10.37
N PRO A 608 -34.13 -6.83 10.46
CA PRO A 608 -34.66 -8.17 10.27
C PRO A 608 -34.88 -8.60 8.81
N ARG A 609 -34.66 -7.73 7.80
CA ARG A 609 -34.96 -8.04 6.39
C ARG A 609 -34.20 -9.29 5.89
N LEU A 610 -32.95 -9.47 6.26
CA LEU A 610 -32.19 -10.69 5.91
C LEU A 610 -32.81 -11.94 6.52
N LEU A 611 -33.29 -11.90 7.77
CA LEU A 611 -33.99 -13.01 8.43
C LEU A 611 -35.29 -13.36 7.72
N TYR A 612 -36.07 -12.36 7.29
CA TYR A 612 -37.27 -12.58 6.46
C TYR A 612 -36.91 -13.16 5.09
N HIS A 613 -35.81 -12.74 4.47
CA HIS A 613 -35.33 -13.33 3.22
C HIS A 613 -35.08 -14.84 3.36
N PHE A 614 -34.37 -15.26 4.42
CA PHE A 614 -34.13 -16.68 4.70
C PHE A 614 -35.45 -17.45 4.98
N LYS A 615 -36.37 -16.86 5.75
CA LYS A 615 -37.66 -17.46 6.03
C LYS A 615 -38.50 -17.63 4.76
N ASN A 616 -38.67 -16.60 3.96
CA ASN A 616 -39.50 -16.60 2.76
C ASN A 616 -38.97 -17.55 1.66
N ARG A 617 -37.65 -17.79 1.63
CA ARG A 617 -37.00 -18.72 0.71
C ARG A 617 -36.95 -20.18 1.25
N GLY A 618 -37.55 -20.45 2.43
CA GLY A 618 -37.59 -21.78 3.05
C GLY A 618 -36.31 -22.20 3.75
N TYR A 619 -35.39 -21.24 4.01
CA TYR A 619 -34.11 -21.46 4.72
C TYR A 619 -34.14 -21.02 6.18
N ARG A 620 -35.34 -20.86 6.81
CA ARG A 620 -35.44 -20.46 8.22
C ARG A 620 -34.55 -21.33 9.15
N LYS A 621 -34.34 -22.58 8.82
CA LYS A 621 -33.57 -23.53 9.66
C LYS A 621 -32.05 -23.34 9.56
N TYR A 622 -31.58 -22.52 8.57
CA TYR A 622 -30.20 -22.03 8.57
C TYR A 622 -29.97 -20.91 9.56
N SER A 623 -30.97 -20.08 9.87
CA SER A 623 -30.87 -19.02 10.85
C SER A 623 -30.92 -19.58 12.29
N LEU A 624 -29.82 -19.43 13.02
CA LEU A 624 -29.69 -19.84 14.43
C LEU A 624 -30.51 -18.90 15.31
N ASN A 625 -31.01 -19.48 16.43
CA ASN A 625 -31.52 -18.68 17.51
C ASN A 625 -30.35 -18.17 18.38
N ARG A 626 -30.59 -17.10 19.14
CA ARG A 626 -29.60 -16.53 20.03
C ARG A 626 -29.04 -17.56 21.02
N PRO A 627 -27.71 -17.66 21.19
CA PRO A 627 -27.06 -18.69 22.00
C PRO A 627 -27.13 -18.43 23.51
N ASP A 628 -27.39 -17.21 23.95
CA ASP A 628 -27.39 -16.79 25.36
C ASP A 628 -28.67 -17.14 26.11
N LYS A 629 -29.75 -17.50 25.40
CA LYS A 629 -31.04 -17.89 26.02
C LYS A 629 -31.46 -19.32 25.65
N SER A 630 -32.12 -19.99 26.56
CA SER A 630 -32.78 -21.26 26.26
C SER A 630 -34.00 -21.02 25.35
N TYR A 631 -34.35 -22.02 24.52
CA TYR A 631 -35.44 -21.91 23.55
C TYR A 631 -36.78 -21.48 24.16
N ASP A 632 -37.08 -21.96 25.35
CA ASP A 632 -38.35 -21.63 26.04
C ASP A 632 -38.48 -20.19 26.46
N LYS A 633 -37.35 -19.51 26.70
CA LYS A 633 -37.26 -18.08 27.06
C LYS A 633 -37.23 -17.14 25.88
N LEU A 634 -37.26 -17.66 24.65
CA LEU A 634 -37.30 -16.85 23.44
C LEU A 634 -38.69 -16.27 23.21
N SER A 635 -38.74 -15.02 22.73
CA SER A 635 -39.97 -14.41 22.25
C SER A 635 -40.53 -15.14 21.03
N ARG A 636 -41.79 -14.93 20.72
CA ARG A 636 -42.44 -15.49 19.52
C ARG A 636 -41.67 -15.12 18.24
N THR A 637 -41.28 -13.87 18.11
CA THR A 637 -40.53 -13.37 16.95
C THR A 637 -39.14 -14.02 16.83
N GLU A 638 -38.42 -14.18 17.96
CA GLU A 638 -37.13 -14.87 17.98
C GLU A 638 -37.25 -16.36 17.60
N LYS A 639 -38.30 -17.04 18.03
CA LYS A 639 -38.61 -18.42 17.61
C LYS A 639 -38.91 -18.52 16.12
N GLU A 640 -39.62 -17.53 15.60
CA GLU A 640 -40.08 -17.47 14.20
C GLU A 640 -38.96 -17.11 13.23
N LEU A 641 -38.12 -16.16 13.54
CA LEU A 641 -37.09 -15.62 12.63
C LEU A 641 -35.67 -16.08 12.96
N GLY A 642 -35.34 -16.25 14.25
CA GLY A 642 -33.98 -16.47 14.75
C GLY A 642 -33.22 -15.15 14.94
N GLY A 643 -31.90 -15.25 14.93
CA GLY A 643 -31.00 -14.11 15.12
C GLY A 643 -30.82 -13.72 16.59
N ILE A 644 -29.99 -12.67 16.79
CA ILE A 644 -29.66 -12.13 18.12
C ILE A 644 -29.78 -10.60 18.11
N PRO A 645 -30.47 -9.97 19.08
CA PRO A 645 -30.47 -8.54 19.25
C PRO A 645 -29.13 -8.10 19.87
N ASN A 646 -28.48 -7.13 19.25
CA ASN A 646 -27.16 -6.64 19.68
C ASN A 646 -27.26 -5.22 20.29
N THR A 647 -28.36 -4.96 21.04
CA THR A 647 -28.65 -3.64 21.60
C THR A 647 -28.38 -3.53 23.08
N SER A 648 -28.57 -4.61 23.85
CA SER A 648 -28.33 -4.59 25.30
C SER A 648 -26.84 -4.57 25.64
N GLN A 649 -26.47 -3.88 26.72
CA GLN A 649 -25.09 -3.78 27.17
C GLN A 649 -24.48 -5.16 27.45
N ASP A 650 -25.26 -6.05 28.05
CA ASP A 650 -24.83 -7.42 28.37
C ASP A 650 -24.46 -8.22 27.11
N VAL A 651 -25.27 -8.14 26.05
CA VAL A 651 -24.94 -8.81 24.76
C VAL A 651 -23.72 -8.22 24.11
N LYS A 652 -23.55 -6.89 24.17
CA LYS A 652 -22.37 -6.20 23.66
C LYS A 652 -21.11 -6.64 24.40
N GLN A 653 -21.16 -6.76 25.71
CA GLN A 653 -20.04 -7.22 26.53
C GLN A 653 -19.70 -8.68 26.22
N VAL A 654 -20.67 -9.57 26.19
CA VAL A 654 -20.47 -11.00 25.86
C VAL A 654 -19.88 -11.16 24.46
N HIS A 655 -20.29 -10.32 23.52
CA HIS A 655 -19.73 -10.29 22.17
C HIS A 655 -18.26 -9.88 22.19
N ALA A 656 -17.91 -8.78 22.87
CA ALA A 656 -16.54 -8.31 22.99
C ALA A 656 -15.64 -9.33 23.73
N ASP A 657 -16.10 -9.90 24.84
CA ASP A 657 -15.39 -10.94 25.60
C ASP A 657 -15.15 -12.20 24.76
N SER A 658 -16.07 -12.48 23.82
CA SER A 658 -15.94 -13.61 22.91
C SER A 658 -14.79 -13.40 21.92
N ILE A 659 -14.68 -12.20 21.36
CA ILE A 659 -13.57 -11.82 20.46
C ILE A 659 -12.26 -11.83 21.25
N GLN A 660 -12.22 -11.22 22.44
CA GLN A 660 -11.01 -11.16 23.27
C GLN A 660 -10.49 -12.56 23.62
N SER A 661 -11.38 -13.47 24.01
CA SER A 661 -10.97 -14.86 24.28
C SER A 661 -10.43 -15.56 23.05
N TRP A 662 -11.05 -15.31 21.87
CA TRP A 662 -10.59 -15.87 20.61
C TRP A 662 -9.19 -15.34 20.25
N ILE A 663 -8.97 -14.02 20.39
CA ILE A 663 -7.67 -13.40 20.14
C ILE A 663 -6.60 -14.03 21.04
N ASN A 664 -6.89 -14.19 22.31
CA ASN A 664 -5.92 -14.77 23.25
C ASN A 664 -5.52 -16.19 22.86
N GLU A 665 -6.44 -16.98 22.33
CA GLU A 665 -6.25 -18.40 22.03
C GLU A 665 -5.74 -18.67 20.60
N TYR A 666 -6.22 -17.93 19.58
CA TYR A 666 -6.00 -18.26 18.16
C TYR A 666 -5.34 -17.17 17.34
N VAL A 667 -4.89 -16.06 17.91
CA VAL A 667 -4.30 -14.93 17.18
C VAL A 667 -2.91 -14.62 17.71
N GLY A 668 -1.97 -14.29 16.80
CA GLY A 668 -0.61 -13.89 17.13
C GLY A 668 0.20 -15.01 17.80
N TYR A 669 1.33 -14.67 18.41
CA TYR A 669 2.13 -15.63 19.17
C TYR A 669 1.65 -15.77 20.60
N ASP A 670 1.66 -16.99 21.12
CA ASP A 670 1.40 -17.29 22.54
C ASP A 670 2.72 -17.40 23.32
N ARG A 671 3.34 -16.26 23.57
CA ARG A 671 4.65 -16.16 24.21
C ARG A 671 4.67 -16.70 25.66
N GLU A 672 3.51 -16.77 26.30
CA GLU A 672 3.34 -17.30 27.65
C GLU A 672 3.05 -18.81 27.64
N CYS A 673 2.94 -19.41 26.46
CA CYS A 673 2.59 -20.83 26.26
C CYS A 673 1.30 -21.24 27.00
N THR A 674 0.31 -20.33 27.07
CA THR A 674 -0.93 -20.51 27.83
C THR A 674 -1.89 -21.45 27.12
N TYR A 675 -1.97 -21.35 25.78
CA TYR A 675 -2.94 -22.06 24.95
C TYR A 675 -2.33 -22.97 23.90
N ARG A 676 -1.07 -22.72 23.49
CA ARG A 676 -0.34 -23.46 22.46
C ARG A 676 0.88 -24.15 23.03
N ALA A 677 1.16 -25.33 22.52
CA ALA A 677 2.34 -26.08 22.93
C ALA A 677 3.63 -25.50 22.37
N GLU A 678 3.57 -24.85 21.19
CA GLU A 678 4.71 -24.28 20.49
C GLU A 678 4.66 -22.75 20.57
N PRO A 679 5.56 -22.10 21.32
CA PRO A 679 5.58 -20.63 21.49
C PRO A 679 5.83 -19.87 20.20
N ASP A 680 6.52 -20.49 19.26
CA ASP A 680 6.88 -19.87 17.97
C ASP A 680 5.78 -20.05 16.90
N GLU A 681 4.71 -20.78 17.20
CA GLU A 681 3.58 -20.96 16.30
C GLU A 681 2.66 -19.75 16.35
N CYS A 682 2.50 -19.08 15.23
CA CYS A 682 1.55 -17.98 15.09
C CYS A 682 0.12 -18.49 14.94
N GLY A 683 -0.84 -17.66 15.31
CA GLY A 683 -2.26 -17.95 15.20
C GLY A 683 -2.76 -18.20 13.78
N THR A 684 -4.01 -18.67 13.68
CA THR A 684 -4.62 -19.16 12.44
C THR A 684 -5.54 -18.16 11.75
N MET A 685 -5.71 -16.93 12.27
CA MET A 685 -6.59 -15.90 11.68
C MET A 685 -6.02 -15.35 10.37
N PRO A 686 -6.63 -15.65 9.18
CA PRO A 686 -6.02 -15.32 7.91
C PRO A 686 -6.41 -13.93 7.35
N PHE A 687 -7.38 -13.22 7.97
CA PHE A 687 -8.02 -12.05 7.39
C PHE A 687 -7.52 -10.74 8.04
N ASN A 688 -6.54 -10.10 7.40
CA ASN A 688 -5.94 -8.85 7.89
C ASN A 688 -6.95 -7.70 8.02
N ARG A 689 -8.00 -7.68 7.20
CA ARG A 689 -9.05 -6.65 7.28
C ARG A 689 -9.86 -6.77 8.57
N THR A 690 -10.19 -7.97 8.98
CA THR A 690 -10.88 -8.23 10.26
C THR A 690 -9.96 -7.97 11.45
N LEU A 691 -8.68 -8.37 11.37
CA LEU A 691 -7.68 -8.06 12.39
C LEU A 691 -7.52 -6.54 12.58
N ALA A 692 -7.46 -5.78 11.49
CA ALA A 692 -7.36 -4.32 11.53
C ALA A 692 -8.62 -3.67 12.15
N ASP A 693 -9.80 -4.22 11.92
CA ASP A 693 -11.04 -3.74 12.53
C ASP A 693 -11.08 -4.07 14.04
N TRP A 694 -10.61 -5.25 14.45
CA TRP A 694 -10.43 -5.59 15.86
C TRP A 694 -9.45 -4.64 16.56
N ALA A 695 -8.37 -4.25 15.89
CA ALA A 695 -7.36 -3.36 16.47
C ALA A 695 -7.93 -1.99 16.88
N ILE A 696 -8.97 -1.52 16.21
CA ILE A 696 -9.60 -0.21 16.47
C ILE A 696 -11.02 -0.32 17.07
N PHE A 697 -11.43 -1.52 17.48
CA PHE A 697 -12.79 -1.78 17.93
C PHE A 697 -13.17 -0.97 19.17
N ASP A 698 -14.27 -0.21 19.07
CA ASP A 698 -14.87 0.53 20.17
C ASP A 698 -16.27 -0.03 20.49
N ILE A 699 -16.41 -0.58 21.69
CA ILE A 699 -17.68 -1.18 22.17
C ILE A 699 -18.80 -0.15 22.24
N ASN A 700 -18.48 1.14 22.42
CA ASN A 700 -19.46 2.22 22.52
C ASN A 700 -19.88 2.78 21.16
N ASN A 701 -19.01 2.65 20.12
CA ASN A 701 -19.26 3.17 18.77
C ASN A 701 -19.18 2.06 17.71
N ARG A 702 -20.03 1.06 17.84
CA ARG A 702 -20.01 -0.17 17.02
C ARG A 702 -20.41 0.01 15.56
N THR A 703 -21.01 1.14 15.20
CA THR A 703 -21.55 1.38 13.83
C THR A 703 -20.50 1.43 12.72
N LYS A 704 -19.21 1.43 13.06
CA LYS A 704 -18.08 1.45 12.13
C LYS A 704 -17.34 0.11 12.04
N HIS A 705 -17.76 -0.89 12.81
CA HIS A 705 -17.02 -2.13 13.04
C HIS A 705 -17.80 -3.36 12.53
N ASP A 706 -18.22 -3.31 11.26
CA ASP A 706 -19.04 -4.36 10.64
C ASP A 706 -18.30 -5.72 10.66
N ALA A 707 -16.98 -5.75 10.47
CA ALA A 707 -16.17 -6.96 10.54
C ALA A 707 -16.10 -7.54 11.96
N SER A 708 -15.90 -6.69 12.96
CA SER A 708 -15.87 -7.11 14.37
C SER A 708 -17.23 -7.67 14.82
N ILE A 709 -18.33 -7.06 14.37
CA ILE A 709 -19.68 -7.53 14.72
C ILE A 709 -19.93 -8.92 14.13
N SER A 710 -19.71 -9.09 12.84
CA SER A 710 -19.97 -10.37 12.17
C SER A 710 -19.05 -11.50 12.65
N SER A 711 -17.75 -11.24 12.82
CA SER A 711 -16.80 -12.24 13.34
C SER A 711 -17.11 -12.62 14.80
N GLY A 712 -17.42 -11.65 15.65
CA GLY A 712 -17.84 -11.90 17.03
C GLY A 712 -19.13 -12.74 17.14
N LEU A 713 -20.10 -12.51 16.24
CA LEU A 713 -21.32 -13.33 16.16
C LEU A 713 -20.99 -14.79 15.77
N ALA A 714 -20.06 -15.01 14.85
CA ALA A 714 -19.58 -16.34 14.52
C ALA A 714 -18.95 -17.02 15.75
N ILE A 715 -18.07 -16.34 16.48
CA ILE A 715 -17.44 -16.86 17.70
C ILE A 715 -18.49 -17.18 18.77
N MET A 716 -19.44 -16.28 19.04
CA MET A 716 -20.51 -16.50 20.00
C MET A 716 -21.33 -17.74 19.70
N ALA A 717 -21.63 -17.98 18.42
CA ALA A 717 -22.42 -19.10 17.98
C ALA A 717 -21.69 -20.44 18.14
N THR A 718 -20.38 -20.52 18.01
CA THR A 718 -19.59 -21.74 18.20
C THR A 718 -19.51 -22.18 19.65
N ARG A 719 -19.53 -21.26 20.63
CA ARG A 719 -19.32 -21.57 22.04
C ARG A 719 -20.36 -22.52 22.65
N LYS A 720 -21.61 -22.52 22.17
CA LYS A 720 -22.67 -23.38 22.69
C LYS A 720 -22.73 -24.81 22.12
N HIS A 721 -22.07 -25.03 21.02
CA HIS A 721 -22.12 -26.29 20.28
C HIS A 721 -20.73 -26.91 20.15
N ARG A 722 -20.12 -27.27 21.31
CA ARG A 722 -18.99 -28.19 21.30
C ARG A 722 -19.44 -29.50 20.65
N LEU A 723 -18.68 -29.94 19.67
CA LEU A 723 -18.97 -31.15 18.89
C LEU A 723 -19.15 -32.35 19.79
N THR A 724 -20.36 -32.86 19.82
CA THR A 724 -20.56 -34.31 19.91
C THR A 724 -20.54 -34.81 18.45
N PRO A 725 -19.58 -35.64 18.04
CA PRO A 725 -19.63 -36.24 16.72
C PRO A 725 -20.98 -36.93 16.58
N LYS A 726 -21.78 -36.58 15.57
CA LYS A 726 -22.96 -37.35 15.24
C LYS A 726 -22.44 -38.75 14.92
N LYS A 727 -22.63 -39.71 15.84
CA LYS A 727 -22.53 -41.11 15.45
C LYS A 727 -23.45 -41.26 14.26
N GLU A 728 -22.90 -41.52 13.10
CA GLU A 728 -23.72 -42.07 12.02
C GLU A 728 -24.48 -43.22 12.66
N LYS A 729 -25.79 -43.16 12.61
CA LYS A 729 -26.60 -44.34 12.91
C LYS A 729 -26.17 -45.36 11.87
N SER A 730 -25.19 -46.18 12.24
CA SER A 730 -25.01 -47.41 11.51
C SER A 730 -26.40 -48.07 11.58
N GLU A 731 -27.07 -48.16 10.45
CA GLU A 731 -28.21 -49.06 10.37
C GLU A 731 -27.62 -50.46 10.61
N ILE A 732 -27.70 -50.86 11.89
CA ILE A 732 -27.46 -52.25 12.21
C ILE A 732 -28.63 -52.96 11.53
N LYS A 733 -28.40 -53.46 10.31
CA LYS A 733 -29.30 -54.40 9.73
C LYS A 733 -29.19 -55.67 10.57
N LEU A 734 -30.05 -55.78 11.56
CA LEU A 734 -30.25 -57.00 12.26
C LEU A 734 -30.91 -57.96 11.28
N ASN A 735 -30.12 -58.81 10.68
CA ASN A 735 -30.65 -59.96 9.91
C ASN A 735 -31.23 -60.92 10.92
N PHE A 736 -32.54 -60.90 11.07
CA PHE A 736 -33.23 -61.93 11.82
C PHE A 736 -33.25 -63.22 11.02
N VAL A 737 -32.53 -64.22 11.50
CA VAL A 737 -32.55 -65.57 10.92
C VAL A 737 -33.64 -66.33 11.69
N ARG A 738 -34.66 -66.77 10.98
CA ARG A 738 -35.67 -67.62 11.53
C ARG A 738 -35.30 -69.08 11.20
N TYR A 739 -35.20 -69.88 12.22
CA TYR A 739 -35.04 -71.35 12.06
C TYR A 739 -36.38 -71.99 11.97
N ASP A 740 -36.57 -72.86 11.01
CA ASP A 740 -37.74 -73.78 11.00
C ASP A 740 -37.54 -74.92 11.97
N ASN A 741 -38.62 -75.71 12.21
CA ASN A 741 -38.58 -76.85 13.14
C ASN A 741 -37.58 -77.93 12.68
N SER A 742 -36.97 -77.83 11.54
CA SER A 742 -35.97 -78.76 11.02
C SER A 742 -34.54 -78.17 11.04
N GLY A 743 -34.33 -76.93 11.58
CA GLY A 743 -33.02 -76.30 11.72
C GLY A 743 -32.51 -75.60 10.45
N ASN A 744 -33.34 -75.40 9.44
CA ASN A 744 -32.94 -74.69 8.22
C ASN A 744 -33.11 -73.17 8.33
N ASN A 745 -32.14 -72.43 7.82
CA ASN A 745 -32.11 -70.93 7.83
C ASN A 745 -33.01 -70.36 6.74
N SER A 746 -33.93 -69.47 7.09
CA SER A 746 -34.59 -68.58 6.12
C SER A 746 -34.27 -67.10 6.45
N GLU A 747 -33.65 -66.38 5.51
CA GLU A 747 -33.47 -64.92 5.63
C GLU A 747 -34.80 -64.22 5.40
N ILE A 748 -35.24 -63.43 6.38
CA ILE A 748 -36.33 -62.48 6.20
C ILE A 748 -35.72 -61.14 5.74
N LYS A 749 -35.74 -60.90 4.42
CA LYS A 749 -35.46 -59.53 3.88
C LYS A 749 -36.69 -58.66 4.14
N ARG A 750 -36.53 -57.65 4.96
CA ARG A 750 -37.42 -56.47 5.01
C ARG A 750 -36.75 -55.24 4.48
#